data_2c6921baf27060fd715edbce5c85c4d3
#
_entry.id   2c6921baf27060fd715edbce5c85c4d3
#
_cell.length_a   1.000
_cell.length_b   1.000
_cell.length_c   1.000
_cell.angle_alpha   90.00
_cell.angle_beta   90.00
_cell.angle_gamma   90.00
#
_symmetry.space_group_name_H-M   'P 1'
#
loop_
_entity.id
_entity.type
_entity.pdbx_description
1 polymer ?
#
loop_
_entity_poly.entity_id
_entity_poly.type
_entity_poly.pdbx_seq_one_letter_code
_entity_poly.pdbx_strand_id
1 'polypeptide(L)'
;MDFPKLAQFLKWFPSKEENGAEITYPELTKEAYAILPKAQFALIAAFIEGKTFDKTKAKWEFYRKSFALFSRYLRPVLLNVEFELANQNSYLTELIAYLKRHYSKGKYPSTLKLKISDAKLMPIIKSKIPYIKSDTDSEYIDPYRLEFYIYWKMNNYITKGRLVCNDSVSYADLDNDLISDELVDKVEEISAKFGYNKIPVYSDKRLDEALLALDSAWDNTTANIANGTNKGIEITETTDAEGNIIQSWELLYDPKEKLDDSFFSNLPKIEIANLLKFIGDLTQLWDGFTHIKHRYIKRQKPNILAVIACILARAFGLNIQQMAEICDININILRATDEDFIRVKTFLAANDIISNYVHSLPIFKAWNLLDGELLADADGKKHSTNNSTIQSRYSKKYLGNGRGISLYSLMANNVVVNAKSIGLNEYEGHGLYDIICGNTSNIPINYVTGDNHSINPINFVVLDSVDVGYLPSIKNIKHEAEKLCSNKPISEYTGLIKPQTQIDRSLITSNKRWITRVLMSLILQENTQTTIIRKLSSHDRYAKLQKALYEYNKILKSTHVLNMINDLELRKAIKAARNRTEAYHQLQGKIRKVYQGIFKGKKIIDNLISSHSIRLLANCIIAYNSTLLNPIYKKMIDEKAPQSVINEFLRISPIAWCYLTFTGKYSFKKNNSKINLKEALSAIETKIRSTLWKKEKM
;
A
#
# COMPACT_ATOMS: atom_id res chain seq x y z
N MET A 1 9.56 34.95 13.09
CA MET A 1 11.03 35.05 13.18
C MET A 1 11.59 35.22 11.79
N ASP A 2 12.50 36.16 11.63
CA ASP A 2 13.05 36.53 10.32
C ASP A 2 14.37 35.76 10.08
N PHE A 3 14.28 34.45 9.79
CA PHE A 3 15.44 33.64 9.48
C PHE A 3 16.25 34.09 8.27
N PRO A 4 15.67 34.69 7.22
CA PRO A 4 16.44 35.30 6.13
C PRO A 4 17.40 36.39 6.63
N LYS A 5 16.96 37.27 7.53
CA LYS A 5 17.82 38.31 8.12
C LYS A 5 18.91 37.72 9.04
N LEU A 6 18.58 36.67 9.78
CA LEU A 6 19.61 35.96 10.55
C LEU A 6 20.67 35.34 9.61
N ALA A 7 20.27 34.70 8.52
CA ALA A 7 21.20 34.16 7.54
C ALA A 7 22.06 35.25 6.87
N GLN A 8 21.44 36.41 6.58
CA GLN A 8 22.16 37.59 6.06
C GLN A 8 23.19 38.10 7.08
N PHE A 9 22.83 38.20 8.35
CA PHE A 9 23.72 38.61 9.43
C PHE A 9 24.89 37.63 9.58
N LEU A 10 24.62 36.32 9.60
CA LEU A 10 25.67 35.30 9.74
C LEU A 10 26.65 35.27 8.57
N LYS A 11 26.26 35.68 7.36
CA LYS A 11 27.15 35.83 6.20
C LYS A 11 27.89 37.15 6.22
N TRP A 12 27.27 38.22 6.71
CA TRP A 12 27.85 39.53 6.79
C TRP A 12 28.99 39.60 7.83
N PHE A 13 28.83 38.95 8.99
CA PHE A 13 29.78 39.06 10.10
C PHE A 13 31.20 38.57 9.71
N PRO A 14 31.41 37.36 9.13
CA PRO A 14 32.71 36.93 8.68
C PRO A 14 33.32 37.78 7.55
N SER A 15 32.48 38.34 6.65
CA SER A 15 32.95 39.18 5.53
C SER A 15 33.63 40.47 5.98
N LYS A 16 33.41 40.90 7.21
CA LYS A 16 34.06 42.09 7.77
C LYS A 16 35.47 41.79 8.27
N GLU A 17 35.72 40.57 8.70
CA GLU A 17 37.09 40.12 9.12
C GLU A 17 38.02 39.95 7.92
N GLU A 18 37.51 39.49 6.77
CA GLU A 18 38.30 39.26 5.55
C GLU A 18 38.71 40.55 4.84
N ASN A 19 37.99 41.67 5.01
CA ASN A 19 38.26 42.91 4.30
C ASN A 19 39.27 43.86 4.98
N GLY A 20 39.82 43.51 6.16
CA GLY A 20 40.94 44.23 6.79
C GLY A 20 40.71 45.72 7.11
N ALA A 21 39.47 46.22 7.07
CA ALA A 21 39.18 47.60 7.42
C ALA A 21 39.06 47.75 8.96
N GLU A 22 39.79 48.69 9.56
CA GLU A 22 39.60 49.09 10.94
C GLU A 22 38.19 49.74 11.10
N ILE A 23 37.22 48.90 11.45
CA ILE A 23 35.85 49.37 11.75
C ILE A 23 35.73 49.57 13.25
N THR A 24 35.32 50.75 13.67
CA THR A 24 35.12 51.02 15.10
C THR A 24 33.95 50.20 15.65
N TYR A 25 33.97 49.82 16.93
CA TYR A 25 32.90 49.04 17.59
C TYR A 25 31.50 49.71 17.44
N PRO A 26 31.32 51.03 17.56
CA PRO A 26 30.03 51.68 17.31
C PRO A 26 29.51 51.51 15.89
N GLU A 27 30.37 51.59 14.87
CA GLU A 27 30.01 51.43 13.45
C GLU A 27 29.60 49.98 13.15
N LEU A 28 30.39 49.03 13.62
CA LEU A 28 30.10 47.62 13.52
C LEU A 28 28.74 47.29 14.15
N THR A 29 28.46 47.84 15.33
CA THR A 29 27.21 47.62 16.06
C THR A 29 26.02 48.27 15.31
N LYS A 30 26.21 49.44 14.71
CA LYS A 30 25.17 50.12 13.93
C LYS A 30 24.84 49.38 12.66
N GLU A 31 25.81 48.85 11.92
CA GLU A 31 25.59 48.02 10.75
C GLU A 31 24.94 46.68 11.11
N ALA A 32 25.40 46.02 12.15
CA ALA A 32 24.82 44.77 12.65
C ALA A 32 23.33 44.92 12.96
N TYR A 33 22.95 45.97 13.68
CA TYR A 33 21.55 46.20 14.05
C TYR A 33 20.70 46.77 12.91
N ALA A 34 21.31 47.28 11.85
CA ALA A 34 20.57 47.61 10.62
C ALA A 34 20.13 46.33 9.88
N ILE A 35 20.92 45.24 9.91
CA ILE A 35 20.57 43.95 9.32
C ILE A 35 19.60 43.20 10.22
N LEU A 36 19.91 43.08 11.51
CA LEU A 36 19.10 42.35 12.49
C LEU A 36 18.93 43.18 13.78
N PRO A 37 17.77 43.81 14.01
CA PRO A 37 17.53 44.66 15.20
C PRO A 37 17.82 43.92 16.53
N LYS A 38 18.38 44.65 17.50
CA LYS A 38 18.76 44.12 18.83
C LYS A 38 17.66 43.29 19.51
N ALA A 39 16.40 43.77 19.44
CA ALA A 39 15.25 43.07 20.00
C ALA A 39 14.98 41.73 19.32
N GLN A 40 15.25 41.60 18.01
CA GLN A 40 15.12 40.34 17.30
C GLN A 40 16.26 39.38 17.60
N PHE A 41 17.46 39.86 17.86
CA PHE A 41 18.59 39.04 18.30
C PHE A 41 18.27 38.28 19.59
N ALA A 42 17.76 38.96 20.60
CA ALA A 42 17.38 38.36 21.87
C ALA A 42 16.28 37.29 21.69
N LEU A 43 15.29 37.56 20.84
CA LEU A 43 14.21 36.61 20.52
C LEU A 43 14.72 35.37 19.78
N ILE A 44 15.66 35.55 18.86
CA ILE A 44 16.24 34.42 18.09
C ILE A 44 17.17 33.59 19.01
N ALA A 45 18.01 34.26 19.82
CA ALA A 45 18.87 33.57 20.78
C ALA A 45 18.05 32.73 21.77
N ALA A 46 17.01 33.30 22.35
CA ALA A 46 16.11 32.60 23.25
C ALA A 46 15.32 31.45 22.57
N PHE A 47 15.04 31.58 21.25
CA PHE A 47 14.47 30.49 20.44
C PHE A 47 15.46 29.35 20.23
N ILE A 48 16.70 29.66 19.86
CA ILE A 48 17.76 28.66 19.64
C ILE A 48 18.09 27.93 20.92
N GLU A 49 18.08 28.63 22.08
CA GLU A 49 18.27 28.05 23.40
C GLU A 49 17.06 27.24 23.91
N GLY A 50 15.95 27.21 23.14
CA GLY A 50 14.74 26.49 23.51
C GLY A 50 13.95 27.07 24.71
N LYS A 51 14.37 28.25 25.22
CA LYS A 51 13.81 28.85 26.44
C LYS A 51 12.51 29.64 26.26
N THR A 52 12.15 30.03 25.04
CA THR A 52 11.01 30.95 24.80
C THR A 52 10.00 30.48 23.74
N PHE A 53 10.24 29.36 23.08
CA PHE A 53 9.32 28.86 22.05
C PHE A 53 8.33 27.87 22.61
N ASP A 54 7.16 28.37 23.01
CA ASP A 54 6.01 27.48 23.27
C ASP A 54 5.45 27.00 21.93
N LYS A 55 5.89 25.80 21.55
CA LYS A 55 5.43 25.10 20.33
C LYS A 55 3.91 24.95 20.30
N THR A 56 3.29 24.75 21.45
CA THR A 56 1.84 24.58 21.57
C THR A 56 1.11 25.90 21.32
N LYS A 57 1.58 26.99 21.94
CA LYS A 57 1.03 28.33 21.73
C LYS A 57 1.16 28.78 20.29
N ALA A 58 2.33 28.58 19.66
CA ALA A 58 2.55 28.88 18.26
C ALA A 58 1.63 28.09 17.33
N LYS A 59 1.37 26.83 17.64
CA LYS A 59 0.44 25.98 16.91
C LYS A 59 -1.00 26.51 16.97
N TRP A 60 -1.47 26.94 18.14
CA TRP A 60 -2.81 27.50 18.30
C TRP A 60 -2.97 28.86 17.62
N GLU A 61 -1.92 29.66 17.61
CA GLU A 61 -1.92 30.92 16.87
C GLU A 61 -1.95 30.69 15.34
N PHE A 62 -1.23 29.70 14.84
CA PHE A 62 -1.32 29.27 13.44
C PHE A 62 -2.74 28.84 13.07
N TYR A 63 -3.42 28.07 13.93
CA TYR A 63 -4.81 27.66 13.68
C TYR A 63 -5.76 28.84 13.65
N ARG A 64 -5.59 29.82 14.56
CA ARG A 64 -6.37 31.04 14.57
C ARG A 64 -6.21 31.82 13.25
N LYS A 65 -4.99 31.98 12.77
CA LYS A 65 -4.68 32.66 11.48
C LYS A 65 -5.20 31.89 10.26
N SER A 66 -5.30 30.58 10.35
CA SER A 66 -5.82 29.71 9.27
C SER A 66 -7.35 29.60 9.25
N PHE A 67 -8.05 30.39 10.05
CA PHE A 67 -9.51 30.33 10.22
C PHE A 67 -10.29 30.35 8.89
N ALA A 68 -9.92 31.19 7.95
CA ALA A 68 -10.62 31.31 6.66
C ALA A 68 -10.65 29.99 5.88
N LEU A 69 -9.60 29.17 5.99
CA LEU A 69 -9.53 27.88 5.31
C LEU A 69 -10.51 26.86 5.90
N PHE A 70 -10.46 26.63 7.21
CA PHE A 70 -11.33 25.62 7.81
C PHE A 70 -12.79 26.07 7.88
N SER A 71 -13.09 27.36 8.02
CA SER A 71 -14.46 27.85 7.94
C SER A 71 -15.06 27.64 6.55
N ARG A 72 -14.27 27.85 5.50
CA ARG A 72 -14.73 27.65 4.12
C ARG A 72 -15.07 26.20 3.80
N TYR A 73 -14.30 25.24 4.33
CA TYR A 73 -14.44 23.84 3.96
C TYR A 73 -15.18 23.00 5.01
N LEU A 74 -15.00 23.28 6.31
CA LEU A 74 -15.56 22.44 7.38
C LEU A 74 -16.93 22.93 7.86
N ARG A 75 -17.20 24.22 7.81
CA ARG A 75 -18.52 24.76 8.26
C ARG A 75 -19.68 24.26 7.39
N PRO A 76 -19.60 24.18 6.06
CA PRO A 76 -20.64 23.55 5.26
C PRO A 76 -20.89 22.09 5.64
N VAL A 77 -19.82 21.32 5.94
CA VAL A 77 -19.94 19.94 6.44
C VAL A 77 -20.66 19.91 7.78
N LEU A 78 -20.23 20.76 8.72
CA LEU A 78 -20.89 20.85 10.04
C LEU A 78 -22.39 21.13 9.92
N LEU A 79 -22.80 22.03 9.03
CA LEU A 79 -24.20 22.47 8.89
C LEU A 79 -25.09 21.45 8.20
N ASN A 80 -24.56 20.72 7.23
CA ASN A 80 -25.36 19.85 6.35
C ASN A 80 -25.24 18.34 6.66
N VAL A 81 -24.33 17.96 7.54
CA VAL A 81 -24.14 16.54 7.88
C VAL A 81 -24.67 16.27 9.29
N GLU A 82 -25.42 15.19 9.44
CA GLU A 82 -25.88 14.72 10.74
C GLU A 82 -24.81 13.80 11.35
N PHE A 83 -24.51 14.09 12.64
CA PHE A 83 -23.53 13.35 13.42
C PHE A 83 -24.18 12.78 14.67
N GLU A 84 -23.94 11.50 14.91
CA GLU A 84 -24.43 10.77 16.08
C GLU A 84 -23.26 10.33 16.97
N LEU A 85 -23.44 10.42 18.29
CA LEU A 85 -22.47 9.85 19.23
C LEU A 85 -22.79 8.38 19.49
N ALA A 86 -21.80 7.52 19.29
CA ALA A 86 -21.90 6.10 19.59
C ALA A 86 -22.12 5.81 21.09
N ASN A 87 -21.72 6.74 21.98
CA ASN A 87 -21.96 6.69 23.42
C ASN A 87 -22.51 8.04 23.90
N GLN A 88 -23.47 8.01 24.80
CA GLN A 88 -24.26 9.16 25.30
C GLN A 88 -23.49 10.24 26.09
N ASN A 89 -22.21 10.45 25.87
CA ASN A 89 -21.48 11.48 26.60
C ASN A 89 -21.52 12.82 25.85
N SER A 90 -22.31 13.73 26.35
CA SER A 90 -23.05 14.79 25.64
C SER A 90 -22.33 16.09 25.32
N TYR A 91 -21.19 16.42 25.96
CA TYR A 91 -20.60 17.77 25.79
C TYR A 91 -20.14 18.09 24.37
N LEU A 92 -19.67 17.11 23.59
CA LEU A 92 -19.29 17.36 22.19
C LEU A 92 -20.53 17.60 21.34
N THR A 93 -21.62 16.88 21.58
CA THR A 93 -22.91 17.09 20.87
C THR A 93 -23.48 18.44 21.16
N GLU A 94 -23.42 18.89 22.43
CA GLU A 94 -23.87 20.22 22.83
C GLU A 94 -23.07 21.32 22.13
N LEU A 95 -21.74 21.17 22.05
CA LEU A 95 -20.87 22.11 21.33
C LEU A 95 -21.13 22.11 19.83
N ILE A 96 -21.34 20.95 19.21
CA ILE A 96 -21.73 20.84 17.80
C ILE A 96 -23.08 21.53 17.57
N ALA A 97 -24.07 21.23 18.40
CA ALA A 97 -25.39 21.85 18.33
C ALA A 97 -25.34 23.37 18.56
N TYR A 98 -24.47 23.83 19.44
CA TYR A 98 -24.21 25.24 19.68
C TYR A 98 -23.65 25.93 18.44
N LEU A 99 -22.64 25.36 17.78
CA LEU A 99 -22.10 25.90 16.55
C LEU A 99 -23.12 25.87 15.41
N LYS A 100 -23.85 24.74 15.22
CA LYS A 100 -24.92 24.62 14.22
C LYS A 100 -25.95 25.73 14.39
N ARG A 101 -26.49 25.93 15.60
CA ARG A 101 -27.47 27.00 15.92
C ARG A 101 -26.91 28.41 15.67
N HIS A 102 -25.63 28.61 15.92
CA HIS A 102 -25.00 29.92 15.72
C HIS A 102 -24.87 30.25 14.25
N TYR A 103 -24.34 29.33 13.44
CA TYR A 103 -24.07 29.57 12.03
C TYR A 103 -25.28 29.41 11.11
N SER A 104 -26.29 28.60 11.47
CA SER A 104 -27.55 28.50 10.73
C SER A 104 -28.33 29.84 10.71
N LYS A 105 -28.08 30.70 11.72
CA LYS A 105 -28.65 32.06 11.79
C LYS A 105 -27.82 33.11 11.04
N GLY A 106 -26.81 32.69 10.26
CA GLY A 106 -25.94 33.59 9.50
C GLY A 106 -25.05 34.49 10.35
N LYS A 107 -24.83 34.15 11.63
CA LYS A 107 -24.02 34.98 12.56
C LYS A 107 -22.53 34.88 12.23
N TYR A 108 -21.81 35.97 12.54
CA TYR A 108 -20.35 36.01 12.36
C TYR A 108 -19.61 35.23 13.47
N PRO A 109 -18.41 34.70 13.17
CA PRO A 109 -17.60 33.98 14.17
C PRO A 109 -17.28 34.79 15.40
N SER A 110 -17.00 36.09 15.23
CA SER A 110 -16.69 37.04 16.33
C SER A 110 -17.81 37.17 17.37
N THR A 111 -19.05 36.83 17.01
CA THR A 111 -20.20 36.87 17.93
C THR A 111 -20.42 35.55 18.68
N LEU A 112 -19.59 34.53 18.45
CA LEU A 112 -19.60 33.26 19.19
C LEU A 112 -18.95 33.48 20.55
N LYS A 113 -19.73 33.49 21.61
CA LYS A 113 -19.25 33.75 22.97
C LYS A 113 -19.48 32.54 23.89
N LEU A 114 -18.39 31.97 24.40
CA LEU A 114 -18.41 30.98 25.44
C LEU A 114 -17.60 31.48 26.64
N LYS A 115 -18.24 31.61 27.82
CA LYS A 115 -17.54 32.05 29.02
C LYS A 115 -16.59 30.97 29.52
N ILE A 116 -15.47 31.37 30.11
CA ILE A 116 -14.49 30.46 30.71
C ILE A 116 -15.10 29.69 31.90
N SER A 117 -16.01 30.32 32.65
CA SER A 117 -16.78 29.66 33.73
C SER A 117 -17.48 28.40 33.18
N ASP A 118 -18.21 28.55 32.10
CA ASP A 118 -18.99 27.46 31.48
C ASP A 118 -18.07 26.41 30.85
N ALA A 119 -16.99 26.86 30.20
CA ALA A 119 -15.97 25.99 29.63
C ALA A 119 -15.25 25.11 30.67
N LYS A 120 -15.07 25.62 31.91
CA LYS A 120 -14.47 24.85 33.00
C LYS A 120 -15.34 23.69 33.46
N LEU A 121 -16.65 23.76 33.26
CA LEU A 121 -17.60 22.67 33.57
C LEU A 121 -17.58 21.58 32.51
N MET A 122 -17.00 21.82 31.33
CA MET A 122 -16.92 20.87 30.22
C MET A 122 -15.57 20.12 30.23
N PRO A 123 -15.53 18.85 30.67
CA PRO A 123 -14.27 18.07 30.73
C PRO A 123 -13.50 18.05 29.38
N ILE A 124 -14.24 18.08 28.30
CA ILE A 124 -13.67 18.05 26.92
C ILE A 124 -12.83 19.31 26.60
N ILE A 125 -13.14 20.45 27.19
CA ILE A 125 -12.46 21.74 26.96
C ILE A 125 -11.48 22.10 28.07
N LYS A 126 -11.76 21.72 29.31
CA LYS A 126 -11.09 22.16 30.55
C LYS A 126 -9.55 22.19 30.42
N SER A 127 -8.95 21.12 29.89
CA SER A 127 -7.48 21.01 29.77
C SER A 127 -6.88 21.90 28.67
N LYS A 128 -7.70 22.50 27.81
CA LYS A 128 -7.26 23.32 26.67
C LYS A 128 -7.53 24.81 26.86
N ILE A 129 -8.24 25.20 27.90
CA ILE A 129 -8.53 26.61 28.20
C ILE A 129 -7.28 27.50 28.14
N PRO A 130 -6.09 27.12 28.67
CA PRO A 130 -4.90 27.97 28.60
C PRO A 130 -4.48 28.35 27.16
N TYR A 131 -4.82 27.52 26.19
CA TYR A 131 -4.44 27.70 24.78
C TYR A 131 -5.52 28.35 23.92
N ILE A 132 -6.80 28.18 24.30
CA ILE A 132 -7.95 28.65 23.52
C ILE A 132 -8.64 29.88 24.10
N LYS A 133 -8.24 30.34 25.29
CA LYS A 133 -8.76 31.58 25.89
C LYS A 133 -8.50 32.78 24.97
N SER A 134 -9.37 33.80 25.04
CA SER A 134 -9.19 35.03 24.31
C SER A 134 -7.96 35.80 24.83
N ASP A 135 -7.23 36.42 23.91
CA ASP A 135 -6.09 37.27 24.24
C ASP A 135 -6.56 38.71 24.61
N THR A 136 -7.80 39.08 24.22
CA THR A 136 -8.37 40.44 24.41
C THR A 136 -9.43 40.51 25.50
N ASP A 137 -10.06 39.37 25.85
CA ASP A 137 -11.12 39.29 26.84
C ASP A 137 -10.89 38.10 27.73
N SER A 138 -10.51 38.36 28.98
CA SER A 138 -10.13 37.32 29.95
C SER A 138 -11.29 36.43 30.42
N GLU A 139 -12.54 36.83 30.18
CA GLU A 139 -13.72 36.05 30.57
C GLU A 139 -14.18 35.05 29.54
N TYR A 140 -13.72 35.18 28.29
CA TYR A 140 -14.23 34.40 27.16
C TYR A 140 -13.16 33.55 26.49
N ILE A 141 -13.62 32.50 25.83
CA ILE A 141 -12.83 31.69 24.90
C ILE A 141 -12.74 32.41 23.55
N ASP A 142 -11.57 32.35 22.88
CA ASP A 142 -11.41 32.86 21.52
C ASP A 142 -12.31 32.07 20.55
N PRO A 143 -13.24 32.73 19.82
CA PRO A 143 -14.22 32.04 19.00
C PRO A 143 -13.59 31.22 17.85
N TYR A 144 -12.51 31.69 17.29
CA TYR A 144 -11.82 31.02 16.16
C TYR A 144 -11.06 29.77 16.63
N ARG A 145 -10.39 29.88 17.80
CA ARG A 145 -9.72 28.75 18.44
C ARG A 145 -10.73 27.71 18.95
N LEU A 146 -11.89 28.13 19.44
CA LEU A 146 -12.97 27.27 19.86
C LEU A 146 -13.53 26.45 18.69
N GLU A 147 -13.88 27.11 17.60
CA GLU A 147 -14.42 26.46 16.40
C GLU A 147 -13.42 25.44 15.85
N PHE A 148 -12.15 25.80 15.72
CA PHE A 148 -11.11 24.89 15.31
C PHE A 148 -10.99 23.70 16.27
N TYR A 149 -11.05 23.95 17.59
CA TYR A 149 -10.95 22.90 18.60
C TYR A 149 -12.09 21.88 18.46
N ILE A 150 -13.30 22.32 18.20
CA ILE A 150 -14.46 21.46 18.00
C ILE A 150 -14.23 20.59 16.76
N TYR A 151 -13.81 21.15 15.62
CA TYR A 151 -13.48 20.37 14.42
C TYR A 151 -12.36 19.34 14.66
N TRP A 152 -11.34 19.75 15.40
CA TRP A 152 -10.26 18.82 15.77
C TRP A 152 -10.75 17.68 16.66
N LYS A 153 -11.64 17.96 17.61
CA LYS A 153 -12.29 16.92 18.44
C LYS A 153 -13.21 16.03 17.62
N MET A 154 -14.02 16.59 16.74
CA MET A 154 -14.87 15.83 15.82
C MET A 154 -14.03 14.87 14.98
N ASN A 155 -12.94 15.35 14.39
CA ASN A 155 -12.04 14.50 13.61
C ASN A 155 -11.47 13.34 14.45
N ASN A 156 -11.04 13.61 15.69
CA ASN A 156 -10.53 12.57 16.59
C ASN A 156 -11.63 11.55 16.96
N TYR A 157 -12.86 12.01 17.21
CA TYR A 157 -13.98 11.14 17.56
C TYR A 157 -14.48 10.33 16.37
N ILE A 158 -14.51 10.92 15.17
CA ILE A 158 -14.84 10.20 13.91
C ILE A 158 -13.80 9.11 13.64
N THR A 159 -12.51 9.45 13.77
CA THR A 159 -11.43 8.49 13.55
C THR A 159 -11.51 7.29 14.51
N LYS A 160 -11.98 7.50 15.72
CA LYS A 160 -12.13 6.46 16.76
C LYS A 160 -13.52 5.80 16.79
N GLY A 161 -14.40 6.11 15.84
CA GLY A 161 -15.76 5.60 15.79
C GLY A 161 -16.65 6.02 16.97
N ARG A 162 -16.26 7.08 17.70
CA ARG A 162 -17.07 7.64 18.79
C ARG A 162 -18.13 8.63 18.30
N LEU A 163 -17.86 9.28 17.17
CA LEU A 163 -18.80 10.14 16.43
C LEU A 163 -18.96 9.51 15.05
N VAL A 164 -20.17 9.21 14.65
CA VAL A 164 -20.49 8.55 13.39
C VAL A 164 -21.37 9.43 12.52
N CYS A 165 -21.32 9.20 11.22
CA CYS A 165 -22.18 9.80 10.21
C CYS A 165 -22.76 8.66 9.36
N ASN A 166 -24.01 8.27 9.62
CA ASN A 166 -24.63 7.09 9.02
C ASN A 166 -24.90 7.26 7.52
N ASP A 167 -24.95 8.48 7.01
CA ASP A 167 -25.05 8.78 5.57
C ASP A 167 -23.70 8.57 4.83
N SER A 168 -22.62 8.30 5.53
CA SER A 168 -21.30 8.14 4.95
C SER A 168 -20.83 6.69 4.97
N VAL A 169 -20.49 6.13 3.81
CA VAL A 169 -19.89 4.79 3.70
C VAL A 169 -18.65 4.65 4.62
N SER A 170 -17.80 5.67 4.63
CA SER A 170 -16.54 5.61 5.38
C SER A 170 -16.66 5.89 6.88
N TYR A 171 -17.69 6.61 7.31
CA TYR A 171 -17.83 7.13 8.67
C TYR A 171 -19.12 6.72 9.37
N ALA A 172 -19.92 5.84 8.77
CA ALA A 172 -21.02 5.16 9.45
C ALA A 172 -20.52 4.25 10.57
N ASP A 173 -21.41 3.83 11.46
CA ASP A 173 -21.08 2.81 12.45
C ASP A 173 -20.66 1.50 11.76
N LEU A 174 -19.72 0.77 12.35
CA LEU A 174 -19.28 -0.52 11.82
C LEU A 174 -20.45 -1.52 11.72
N ASP A 175 -21.41 -1.46 12.64
CA ASP A 175 -22.56 -2.36 12.64
C ASP A 175 -23.38 -2.26 11.36
N ASN A 176 -23.44 -1.06 10.76
CA ASN A 176 -24.10 -0.83 9.47
C ASN A 176 -23.37 -1.44 8.26
N ASP A 177 -22.09 -1.78 8.42
CA ASP A 177 -21.27 -2.42 7.39
C ASP A 177 -21.28 -3.95 7.50
N LEU A 178 -21.83 -4.48 8.57
CA LEU A 178 -21.85 -5.91 8.83
C LEU A 178 -23.21 -6.52 8.45
N ILE A 179 -23.19 -7.79 8.06
CA ILE A 179 -24.43 -8.57 7.86
C ILE A 179 -25.30 -8.55 9.12
N SER A 180 -26.60 -8.73 8.94
CA SER A 180 -27.50 -8.84 10.10
C SER A 180 -27.14 -10.04 10.97
N ASP A 181 -27.44 -9.96 12.26
CA ASP A 181 -27.14 -11.04 13.20
C ASP A 181 -27.88 -12.34 12.88
N GLU A 182 -29.08 -12.24 12.23
CA GLU A 182 -29.88 -13.37 11.76
C GLU A 182 -29.18 -14.17 10.63
N LEU A 183 -28.37 -13.48 9.79
CA LEU A 183 -27.62 -14.15 8.72
C LEU A 183 -26.47 -14.96 9.25
N VAL A 184 -25.96 -14.64 10.44
CA VAL A 184 -24.90 -15.41 11.09
C VAL A 184 -25.36 -16.84 11.39
N ASP A 185 -26.63 -17.03 11.74
CA ASP A 185 -27.20 -18.35 12.03
C ASP A 185 -27.39 -19.20 10.74
N LYS A 186 -27.35 -18.57 9.56
CA LYS A 186 -27.49 -19.21 8.24
C LYS A 186 -26.17 -19.37 7.49
N VAL A 187 -25.06 -19.24 8.18
CA VAL A 187 -23.72 -19.22 7.58
C VAL A 187 -23.45 -20.46 6.72
N GLU A 188 -23.79 -21.66 7.21
CA GLU A 188 -23.58 -22.91 6.48
C GLU A 188 -24.41 -22.97 5.19
N GLU A 189 -25.68 -22.56 5.26
CA GLU A 189 -26.60 -22.48 4.10
C GLU A 189 -26.08 -21.48 3.05
N ILE A 190 -25.65 -20.30 3.51
CA ILE A 190 -25.10 -19.27 2.63
C ILE A 190 -23.80 -19.75 1.99
N SER A 191 -22.94 -20.39 2.75
CA SER A 191 -21.68 -20.96 2.26
C SER A 191 -21.91 -21.97 1.14
N ALA A 192 -22.83 -22.88 1.33
CA ALA A 192 -23.21 -23.89 0.33
C ALA A 192 -23.77 -23.23 -0.95
N LYS A 193 -24.63 -22.21 -0.81
CA LYS A 193 -25.24 -21.49 -1.93
C LYS A 193 -24.25 -20.76 -2.82
N PHE A 194 -23.17 -20.24 -2.26
CA PHE A 194 -22.11 -19.55 -3.00
C PHE A 194 -20.99 -20.47 -3.51
N GLY A 195 -21.13 -21.78 -3.32
CA GLY A 195 -20.12 -22.76 -3.75
C GLY A 195 -18.80 -22.68 -2.97
N TYR A 196 -18.77 -21.90 -1.90
CA TYR A 196 -17.65 -21.84 -0.97
C TYR A 196 -17.76 -23.01 0.02
N ASN A 197 -17.51 -24.25 -0.43
CA ASN A 197 -17.39 -25.43 0.43
C ASN A 197 -16.26 -25.30 1.48
N LYS A 198 -15.57 -24.18 1.45
CA LYS A 198 -14.42 -23.82 2.30
C LYS A 198 -14.52 -22.40 2.85
N ILE A 199 -15.71 -21.81 3.04
CA ILE A 199 -15.70 -20.62 3.87
C ILE A 199 -15.30 -21.10 5.26
N PRO A 200 -14.09 -20.85 5.70
CA PRO A 200 -13.70 -21.14 7.06
C PRO A 200 -14.27 -20.03 7.92
N VAL A 201 -15.57 -20.11 8.07
CA VAL A 201 -16.19 -19.42 9.16
C VAL A 201 -15.48 -19.89 10.41
N TYR A 202 -15.11 -18.93 11.25
CA TYR A 202 -14.52 -19.26 12.54
C TYR A 202 -15.27 -20.46 13.16
N SER A 203 -14.59 -21.56 13.28
CA SER A 203 -15.05 -22.77 13.98
C SER A 203 -14.04 -23.12 15.07
N ASP A 204 -14.52 -23.78 16.13
CA ASP A 204 -13.63 -24.24 17.20
C ASP A 204 -12.56 -25.18 16.62
N LYS A 205 -12.91 -26.01 15.62
CA LYS A 205 -11.99 -26.86 14.90
C LYS A 205 -10.85 -26.09 14.24
N ARG A 206 -11.16 -24.95 13.57
CA ARG A 206 -10.12 -24.11 12.92
C ARG A 206 -9.21 -23.44 13.94
N LEU A 207 -9.75 -23.01 15.08
CA LEU A 207 -8.92 -22.51 16.18
C LEU A 207 -8.00 -23.61 16.73
N ASP A 208 -8.52 -24.84 16.92
CA ASP A 208 -7.72 -25.96 17.38
C ASP A 208 -6.61 -26.33 16.37
N GLU A 209 -6.89 -26.33 15.08
CA GLU A 209 -5.88 -26.52 14.02
C GLU A 209 -4.81 -25.41 14.05
N ALA A 210 -5.18 -24.15 14.25
CA ALA A 210 -4.24 -23.04 14.37
C ALA A 210 -3.35 -23.18 15.63
N LEU A 211 -3.93 -23.61 16.76
CA LEU A 211 -3.17 -23.85 17.99
C LEU A 211 -2.22 -25.04 17.87
N LEU A 212 -2.65 -26.12 17.21
CA LEU A 212 -1.79 -27.26 16.92
C LEU A 212 -0.63 -26.89 15.98
N ALA A 213 -0.90 -26.04 14.97
CA ALA A 213 0.15 -25.53 14.09
C ALA A 213 1.16 -24.64 14.86
N LEU A 214 0.70 -23.85 15.83
CA LEU A 214 1.56 -23.07 16.70
C LEU A 214 2.43 -23.98 17.59
N ASP A 215 1.83 -24.98 18.23
CA ASP A 215 2.57 -25.95 19.05
C ASP A 215 3.64 -26.69 18.23
N SER A 216 3.28 -27.17 17.03
CA SER A 216 4.22 -27.82 16.10
C SER A 216 5.36 -26.88 15.68
N ALA A 217 5.07 -25.61 15.43
CA ALA A 217 6.10 -24.62 15.08
C ALA A 217 7.06 -24.37 16.26
N TRP A 218 6.55 -24.34 17.49
CA TRP A 218 7.37 -24.25 18.70
C TRP A 218 8.26 -25.47 18.87
N ASP A 219 7.68 -26.69 18.80
CA ASP A 219 8.40 -27.94 18.98
C ASP A 219 9.51 -28.07 17.93
N ASN A 220 9.21 -27.79 16.65
CA ASN A 220 10.19 -27.82 15.57
C ASN A 220 11.32 -26.81 15.77
N THR A 221 10.98 -25.57 16.14
CA THR A 221 11.97 -24.50 16.30
C THR A 221 12.89 -24.80 17.47
N THR A 222 12.33 -25.22 18.61
CA THR A 222 13.09 -25.57 19.82
C THR A 222 14.00 -26.79 19.56
N ALA A 223 13.48 -27.83 18.93
CA ALA A 223 14.26 -29.03 18.60
C ALA A 223 15.40 -28.72 17.63
N ASN A 224 15.14 -27.96 16.56
CA ASN A 224 16.17 -27.62 15.57
C ASN A 224 17.27 -26.74 16.14
N ILE A 225 16.95 -25.84 17.08
CA ILE A 225 17.92 -25.02 17.80
C ILE A 225 18.76 -25.93 18.73
N ALA A 226 18.11 -26.76 19.53
CA ALA A 226 18.80 -27.64 20.47
C ALA A 226 19.74 -28.66 19.77
N ASN A 227 19.33 -29.18 18.62
CA ASN A 227 20.09 -30.17 17.84
C ASN A 227 21.13 -29.52 16.88
N GLY A 228 21.22 -28.19 16.82
CA GLY A 228 22.09 -27.45 15.88
C GLY A 228 21.75 -27.66 14.39
N THR A 229 20.53 -28.12 14.08
CA THR A 229 20.06 -28.37 12.71
C THR A 229 19.43 -27.15 12.05
N ASN A 230 19.17 -26.07 12.80
CA ASN A 230 18.63 -24.83 12.27
C ASN A 230 19.70 -24.06 11.48
N LYS A 231 19.60 -24.13 10.14
CA LYS A 231 20.53 -23.45 9.21
C LYS A 231 20.21 -21.96 9.03
N GLY A 232 19.16 -21.49 9.64
CA GLY A 232 18.69 -20.10 9.47
C GLY A 232 19.17 -19.13 10.52
N ILE A 233 19.78 -19.62 11.60
CA ILE A 233 20.32 -18.79 12.69
C ILE A 233 21.77 -19.13 13.00
N GLU A 234 22.50 -18.16 13.54
CA GLU A 234 23.81 -18.31 14.16
C GLU A 234 23.65 -18.08 15.65
N ILE A 235 24.19 -19.00 16.47
CA ILE A 235 24.16 -18.89 17.92
C ILE A 235 25.56 -18.49 18.37
N THR A 236 25.65 -17.40 19.14
CA THR A 236 26.89 -16.91 19.72
C THR A 236 26.84 -17.06 21.24
N GLU A 237 27.91 -17.57 21.83
CA GLU A 237 28.08 -17.69 23.27
C GLU A 237 29.03 -16.61 23.74
N THR A 238 28.63 -15.88 24.77
CA THR A 238 29.46 -14.88 25.46
C THR A 238 29.44 -15.16 26.94
N THR A 239 30.55 -14.91 27.63
CA THR A 239 30.62 -15.07 29.08
C THR A 239 30.41 -13.70 29.74
N ASP A 240 29.51 -13.60 30.69
CA ASP A 240 29.29 -12.39 31.46
C ASP A 240 30.43 -12.14 32.49
N ALA A 241 30.35 -11.01 33.21
CA ALA A 241 31.36 -10.65 34.22
C ALA A 241 31.36 -11.61 35.43
N GLU A 242 30.30 -12.43 35.58
CA GLU A 242 30.13 -13.39 36.65
C GLU A 242 30.52 -14.83 36.25
N GLY A 243 30.94 -15.03 34.98
CA GLY A 243 31.37 -16.32 34.44
C GLY A 243 30.23 -17.19 33.87
N ASN A 244 29.00 -16.65 33.77
CA ASN A 244 27.89 -17.38 33.18
C ASN A 244 27.89 -17.31 31.66
N ILE A 245 27.57 -18.40 30.98
CA ILE A 245 27.45 -18.45 29.53
C ILE A 245 26.10 -17.85 29.13
N ILE A 246 26.14 -16.72 28.41
CA ILE A 246 24.97 -16.10 27.79
C ILE A 246 24.95 -16.47 26.31
N GLN A 247 23.88 -17.17 25.90
CA GLN A 247 23.62 -17.48 24.51
C GLN A 247 22.80 -16.37 23.86
N SER A 248 23.25 -15.90 22.71
CA SER A 248 22.47 -15.01 21.84
C SER A 248 22.36 -15.62 20.44
N TRP A 249 21.37 -15.19 19.66
CA TRP A 249 21.15 -15.70 18.30
C TRP A 249 20.92 -14.55 17.32
N GLU A 250 21.35 -14.77 16.08
CA GLU A 250 21.10 -13.87 14.97
C GLU A 250 20.64 -14.66 13.74
N LEU A 251 19.85 -14.00 12.89
CA LEU A 251 19.41 -14.59 11.64
C LEU A 251 20.53 -14.53 10.60
N LEU A 252 20.81 -15.67 9.99
CA LEU A 252 21.65 -15.71 8.80
C LEU A 252 20.88 -15.18 7.60
N TYR A 253 21.50 -14.26 6.87
CA TYR A 253 20.95 -13.70 5.64
C TYR A 253 21.79 -14.16 4.45
N ASP A 254 21.13 -14.77 3.47
CA ASP A 254 21.80 -15.02 2.20
C ASP A 254 22.09 -13.73 1.43
N PRO A 255 23.17 -13.71 0.63
CA PRO A 255 23.47 -12.59 -0.24
C PRO A 255 22.30 -12.29 -1.18
N LYS A 256 22.19 -11.02 -1.58
CA LYS A 256 21.10 -10.56 -2.46
C LYS A 256 21.14 -11.29 -3.80
N GLU A 257 20.16 -12.13 -4.04
CA GLU A 257 19.91 -12.67 -5.37
C GLU A 257 19.37 -11.55 -6.27
N LYS A 258 20.08 -11.28 -7.36
CA LYS A 258 19.60 -10.36 -8.39
C LYS A 258 18.85 -11.16 -9.46
N LEU A 259 17.69 -10.67 -9.85
CA LEU A 259 17.03 -11.12 -11.06
C LEU A 259 17.89 -10.73 -12.27
N ASP A 260 18.14 -11.66 -13.17
CA ASP A 260 18.96 -11.41 -14.36
C ASP A 260 18.08 -11.19 -15.60
N ASP A 261 18.11 -9.97 -16.12
CA ASP A 261 17.43 -9.57 -17.36
C ASP A 261 18.40 -9.43 -18.54
N SER A 262 19.69 -9.66 -18.34
CA SER A 262 20.75 -9.50 -19.34
C SER A 262 20.59 -10.41 -20.56
N PHE A 263 19.91 -11.54 -20.38
CA PHE A 263 19.67 -12.50 -21.48
C PHE A 263 18.84 -11.89 -22.63
N PHE A 264 18.05 -10.87 -22.37
CA PHE A 264 17.25 -10.17 -23.39
C PHE A 264 17.98 -9.07 -24.14
N SER A 265 19.24 -8.74 -23.76
CA SER A 265 20.00 -7.63 -24.35
C SER A 265 20.33 -7.84 -25.83
N ASN A 266 20.39 -9.10 -26.29
CA ASN A 266 20.72 -9.47 -27.68
C ASN A 266 19.50 -9.56 -28.59
N LEU A 267 18.29 -9.32 -28.06
CA LEU A 267 17.08 -9.31 -28.89
C LEU A 267 17.09 -8.13 -29.86
N PRO A 268 16.55 -8.34 -31.10
CA PRO A 268 16.28 -7.23 -32.00
C PRO A 268 15.42 -6.15 -31.32
N LYS A 269 15.68 -4.89 -31.65
CA LYS A 269 14.87 -3.79 -31.13
C LYS A 269 13.43 -3.87 -31.65
N ILE A 270 12.46 -3.81 -30.77
CA ILE A 270 11.04 -3.91 -31.08
C ILE A 270 10.34 -2.63 -30.60
N GLU A 271 9.50 -2.04 -31.44
CA GLU A 271 8.61 -0.96 -31.04
C GLU A 271 7.49 -1.51 -30.15
N ILE A 272 7.19 -0.80 -29.08
CA ILE A 272 6.18 -1.23 -28.09
C ILE A 272 4.79 -1.45 -28.71
N ALA A 273 4.42 -0.68 -29.73
CA ALA A 273 3.16 -0.83 -30.44
C ALA A 273 3.08 -2.18 -31.20
N ASN A 274 4.20 -2.62 -31.80
CA ASN A 274 4.29 -3.90 -32.51
C ASN A 274 4.23 -5.07 -31.53
N LEU A 275 4.86 -4.94 -30.34
CA LEU A 275 4.77 -5.95 -29.30
C LEU A 275 3.32 -6.10 -28.79
N LEU A 276 2.62 -4.97 -28.52
CA LEU A 276 1.22 -5.00 -28.12
C LEU A 276 0.34 -5.68 -29.16
N LYS A 277 0.55 -5.34 -30.45
CA LYS A 277 -0.20 -5.97 -31.53
C LYS A 277 0.06 -7.47 -31.59
N PHE A 278 1.33 -7.87 -31.56
CA PHE A 278 1.73 -9.28 -31.61
C PHE A 278 1.13 -10.11 -30.48
N ILE A 279 1.28 -9.64 -29.22
CA ILE A 279 0.72 -10.33 -28.06
C ILE A 279 -0.80 -10.30 -28.08
N GLY A 280 -1.39 -9.17 -28.48
CA GLY A 280 -2.84 -9.05 -28.57
C GLY A 280 -3.48 -9.99 -29.57
N ASP A 281 -2.83 -10.19 -30.72
CA ASP A 281 -3.27 -11.14 -31.75
C ASP A 281 -3.05 -12.60 -31.29
N LEU A 282 -1.92 -12.88 -30.62
CA LEU A 282 -1.59 -14.22 -30.10
C LEU A 282 -2.58 -14.68 -29.02
N THR A 283 -3.01 -13.76 -28.14
CA THR A 283 -3.81 -14.08 -26.95
C THR A 283 -5.29 -13.76 -27.10
N GLN A 284 -5.70 -13.16 -28.22
CA GLN A 284 -7.05 -12.61 -28.45
C GLN A 284 -7.42 -11.52 -27.42
N LEU A 285 -6.42 -10.76 -26.96
CA LEU A 285 -6.56 -9.66 -26.01
C LEU A 285 -7.67 -8.68 -26.38
N TRP A 286 -7.88 -8.47 -27.68
CA TRP A 286 -8.81 -7.48 -28.22
C TRP A 286 -10.27 -7.79 -27.89
N ASP A 287 -10.60 -9.04 -27.58
CA ASP A 287 -11.96 -9.46 -27.17
C ASP A 287 -12.35 -8.85 -25.80
N GLY A 288 -11.37 -8.47 -24.99
CA GLY A 288 -11.58 -7.73 -23.74
C GLY A 288 -12.10 -6.30 -23.96
N PHE A 289 -11.82 -5.70 -25.13
CA PHE A 289 -12.24 -4.32 -25.44
C PHE A 289 -13.61 -4.28 -26.13
N THR A 290 -14.68 -4.39 -25.33
CA THR A 290 -16.06 -4.32 -25.82
C THR A 290 -16.56 -2.88 -25.88
N HIS A 291 -17.45 -2.58 -26.86
CA HIS A 291 -18.08 -1.27 -27.00
C HIS A 291 -18.94 -0.92 -25.77
N ILE A 292 -19.03 0.35 -25.37
CA ILE A 292 -19.81 0.79 -24.19
C ILE A 292 -21.29 0.39 -24.27
N LYS A 293 -21.86 0.38 -25.48
CA LYS A 293 -23.23 -0.05 -25.77
C LYS A 293 -23.30 -1.52 -26.25
N HIS A 294 -22.36 -2.38 -25.84
CA HIS A 294 -22.26 -3.74 -26.39
C HIS A 294 -23.53 -4.59 -26.20
N ARG A 295 -24.38 -4.30 -25.24
CA ARG A 295 -25.68 -4.95 -25.06
C ARG A 295 -26.60 -4.71 -26.27
N TYR A 296 -26.45 -3.57 -26.94
CA TYR A 296 -27.26 -3.14 -28.09
C TYR A 296 -26.49 -3.28 -29.42
N ILE A 297 -25.15 -3.15 -29.37
CA ILE A 297 -24.28 -3.14 -30.55
C ILE A 297 -23.27 -4.29 -30.43
N LYS A 298 -23.75 -5.53 -30.49
CA LYS A 298 -22.92 -6.74 -30.29
C LYS A 298 -21.84 -6.96 -31.36
N ARG A 299 -21.96 -6.37 -32.56
CA ARG A 299 -21.10 -6.66 -33.72
C ARG A 299 -20.01 -5.62 -33.96
N GLN A 300 -19.97 -4.52 -33.22
CA GLN A 300 -18.95 -3.49 -33.46
C GLN A 300 -17.63 -3.91 -32.80
N LYS A 301 -16.69 -4.39 -33.62
CA LYS A 301 -15.32 -4.66 -33.19
C LYS A 301 -14.53 -3.35 -33.11
N PRO A 302 -13.60 -3.23 -32.15
CA PRO A 302 -12.75 -2.05 -32.03
C PRO A 302 -11.76 -1.98 -33.23
N ASN A 303 -11.38 -0.76 -33.59
CA ASN A 303 -10.19 -0.57 -34.41
C ASN A 303 -8.95 -0.86 -33.56
N ILE A 304 -8.33 -2.02 -33.76
CA ILE A 304 -7.20 -2.52 -32.94
C ILE A 304 -6.06 -1.50 -32.88
N LEU A 305 -5.70 -0.88 -33.98
CA LEU A 305 -4.60 0.09 -34.02
C LEU A 305 -4.92 1.35 -33.21
N ALA A 306 -6.18 1.80 -33.26
CA ALA A 306 -6.63 2.91 -32.44
C ALA A 306 -6.70 2.54 -30.95
N VAL A 307 -7.10 1.31 -30.60
CA VAL A 307 -7.04 0.82 -29.21
C VAL A 307 -5.60 0.79 -28.70
N ILE A 308 -4.64 0.29 -29.49
CA ILE A 308 -3.22 0.31 -29.12
C ILE A 308 -2.75 1.74 -28.87
N ALA A 309 -3.07 2.69 -29.77
CA ALA A 309 -2.71 4.09 -29.60
C ALA A 309 -3.31 4.68 -28.30
N CYS A 310 -4.57 4.38 -27.99
CA CYS A 310 -5.23 4.83 -26.75
C CYS A 310 -4.59 4.19 -25.51
N ILE A 311 -4.25 2.89 -25.52
CA ILE A 311 -3.54 2.22 -24.43
C ILE A 311 -2.21 2.90 -24.16
N LEU A 312 -1.40 3.15 -25.20
CA LEU A 312 -0.11 3.82 -25.07
C LEU A 312 -0.26 5.26 -24.55
N ALA A 313 -1.24 6.03 -25.07
CA ALA A 313 -1.52 7.37 -24.56
C ALA A 313 -1.81 7.36 -23.07
N ARG A 314 -2.73 6.50 -22.62
CA ARG A 314 -3.11 6.39 -21.20
C ARG A 314 -1.96 5.88 -20.31
N ALA A 315 -1.17 4.91 -20.79
CA ALA A 315 -0.03 4.39 -20.04
C ALA A 315 1.09 5.43 -19.86
N PHE A 316 1.42 6.18 -20.92
CA PHE A 316 2.47 7.20 -20.88
C PHE A 316 2.02 8.52 -20.25
N GLY A 317 0.71 8.75 -20.12
CA GLY A 317 0.13 9.99 -19.58
C GLY A 317 0.03 11.10 -20.63
N LEU A 318 -0.06 10.74 -21.89
CA LEU A 318 -0.45 11.60 -22.99
C LEU A 318 -1.98 11.77 -22.98
N ASN A 319 -2.46 12.93 -23.39
CA ASN A 319 -3.86 13.05 -23.78
C ASN A 319 -4.04 12.59 -25.24
N ILE A 320 -5.29 12.40 -25.67
CA ILE A 320 -5.59 11.91 -27.02
C ILE A 320 -5.10 12.88 -28.12
N GLN A 321 -5.13 14.20 -27.87
CA GLN A 321 -4.58 15.19 -28.80
C GLN A 321 -3.08 15.00 -29.00
N GLN A 322 -2.31 14.87 -27.91
CA GLN A 322 -0.88 14.64 -27.97
C GLN A 322 -0.53 13.30 -28.65
N MET A 323 -1.36 12.27 -28.46
CA MET A 323 -1.17 11.00 -29.16
C MET A 323 -1.42 11.14 -30.66
N ALA A 324 -2.43 11.91 -31.08
CA ALA A 324 -2.72 12.17 -32.49
C ALA A 324 -1.59 12.93 -33.20
N GLU A 325 -0.84 13.77 -32.49
CA GLU A 325 0.32 14.51 -33.02
C GLU A 325 1.54 13.62 -33.28
N ILE A 326 1.65 12.50 -32.58
CA ILE A 326 2.79 11.57 -32.72
C ILE A 326 2.44 10.26 -33.40
N CYS A 327 1.21 10.12 -33.93
CA CYS A 327 0.80 8.94 -34.69
C CYS A 327 0.07 9.30 -36.01
N ASP A 328 -0.13 8.31 -36.84
CA ASP A 328 -0.79 8.46 -38.16
C ASP A 328 -2.31 8.14 -38.15
N ILE A 329 -2.92 8.07 -36.93
CA ILE A 329 -4.36 7.83 -36.78
C ILE A 329 -5.08 9.17 -36.54
N ASN A 330 -6.19 9.35 -37.26
CA ASN A 330 -7.01 10.56 -37.11
C ASN A 330 -7.54 10.75 -35.69
N ILE A 331 -7.48 11.98 -35.19
CA ILE A 331 -7.89 12.32 -33.83
C ILE A 331 -9.35 11.94 -33.51
N ASN A 332 -10.26 12.05 -34.49
CA ASN A 332 -11.67 11.71 -34.27
C ASN A 332 -11.84 10.20 -34.06
N ILE A 333 -11.04 9.37 -34.75
CA ILE A 333 -11.01 7.92 -34.55
C ILE A 333 -10.49 7.61 -33.15
N LEU A 334 -9.42 8.27 -32.71
CA LEU A 334 -8.86 8.09 -31.37
C LEU A 334 -9.84 8.51 -30.28
N ARG A 335 -10.53 9.63 -30.44
CA ARG A 335 -11.55 10.09 -29.48
C ARG A 335 -12.70 9.12 -29.36
N ALA A 336 -13.29 8.70 -30.49
CA ALA A 336 -14.36 7.72 -30.49
C ALA A 336 -13.91 6.39 -29.86
N THR A 337 -12.68 5.93 -30.16
CA THR A 337 -12.13 4.70 -29.57
C THR A 337 -11.94 4.85 -28.05
N ASP A 338 -11.40 5.98 -27.59
CA ASP A 338 -11.17 6.24 -26.17
C ASP A 338 -12.49 6.30 -25.40
N GLU A 339 -13.54 6.94 -25.95
CA GLU A 339 -14.87 7.04 -25.32
C GLU A 339 -15.61 5.69 -25.30
N ASP A 340 -15.57 4.94 -26.40
CA ASP A 340 -16.38 3.75 -26.57
C ASP A 340 -15.76 2.47 -25.99
N PHE A 341 -14.44 2.34 -25.99
CA PHE A 341 -13.74 1.09 -25.66
C PHE A 341 -12.79 1.18 -24.48
N ILE A 342 -12.28 2.37 -24.11
CA ILE A 342 -11.26 2.54 -23.07
C ILE A 342 -11.92 2.79 -21.71
N ARG A 343 -12.14 1.72 -20.95
CA ARG A 343 -12.81 1.74 -19.65
C ARG A 343 -12.10 0.81 -18.66
N VAL A 344 -12.28 1.02 -17.37
CA VAL A 344 -11.74 0.13 -16.32
C VAL A 344 -12.18 -1.32 -16.57
N LYS A 345 -13.45 -1.55 -16.85
CA LYS A 345 -13.99 -2.90 -17.08
C LYS A 345 -13.32 -3.62 -18.26
N THR A 346 -13.04 -2.91 -19.38
CA THR A 346 -12.39 -3.50 -20.55
C THR A 346 -10.92 -3.76 -20.30
N PHE A 347 -10.24 -2.90 -19.51
CA PHE A 347 -8.88 -3.17 -19.07
C PHE A 347 -8.77 -4.34 -18.10
N LEU A 348 -9.72 -4.53 -17.20
CA LEU A 348 -9.74 -5.69 -16.30
C LEU A 348 -9.83 -6.97 -17.13
N ALA A 349 -10.82 -7.08 -18.02
CA ALA A 349 -10.98 -8.23 -18.91
C ALA A 349 -9.74 -8.50 -19.77
N ALA A 350 -9.15 -7.45 -20.36
CA ALA A 350 -7.93 -7.56 -21.16
C ALA A 350 -6.72 -8.03 -20.33
N ASN A 351 -6.56 -7.52 -19.11
CA ASN A 351 -5.50 -7.98 -18.20
C ASN A 351 -5.68 -9.44 -17.78
N ASP A 352 -6.92 -9.88 -17.56
CA ASP A 352 -7.21 -11.28 -17.19
C ASP A 352 -6.86 -12.24 -18.35
N ILE A 353 -7.18 -11.87 -19.59
CA ILE A 353 -6.79 -12.64 -20.77
C ILE A 353 -5.27 -12.86 -20.82
N ILE A 354 -4.48 -11.78 -20.63
CA ILE A 354 -3.02 -11.89 -20.64
C ILE A 354 -2.49 -12.67 -19.44
N SER A 355 -3.02 -12.44 -18.25
CA SER A 355 -2.60 -13.14 -17.05
C SER A 355 -2.87 -14.65 -17.17
N ASN A 356 -4.06 -15.01 -17.67
CA ASN A 356 -4.45 -16.40 -17.88
C ASN A 356 -3.60 -17.07 -18.98
N TYR A 357 -3.25 -16.34 -20.04
CA TYR A 357 -2.31 -16.84 -21.06
C TYR A 357 -0.96 -17.19 -20.43
N VAL A 358 -0.35 -16.29 -19.67
CA VAL A 358 0.95 -16.58 -19.03
C VAL A 358 0.82 -17.72 -18.02
N HIS A 359 -0.27 -17.78 -17.28
CA HIS A 359 -0.58 -18.90 -16.36
C HIS A 359 -0.68 -20.25 -17.08
N SER A 360 -1.16 -20.30 -18.31
CA SER A 360 -1.26 -21.52 -19.10
C SER A 360 0.08 -22.08 -19.57
N LEU A 361 1.15 -21.29 -19.52
CA LEU A 361 2.49 -21.71 -19.93
C LEU A 361 3.11 -22.62 -18.86
N PRO A 362 3.66 -23.80 -19.20
CA PRO A 362 4.30 -24.72 -18.25
C PRO A 362 5.35 -24.08 -17.34
N ILE A 363 6.15 -23.14 -17.89
CA ILE A 363 7.15 -22.41 -17.11
C ILE A 363 6.55 -21.61 -15.94
N PHE A 364 5.27 -21.23 -16.00
CA PHE A 364 4.63 -20.46 -14.93
C PHE A 364 4.62 -21.24 -13.60
N LYS A 365 4.30 -22.54 -13.63
CA LYS A 365 4.33 -23.40 -12.46
C LYS A 365 5.76 -23.61 -11.96
N ALA A 366 6.74 -23.68 -12.87
CA ALA A 366 8.13 -23.83 -12.49
C ALA A 366 8.69 -22.58 -11.75
N TRP A 367 8.07 -21.43 -11.88
CA TRP A 367 8.40 -20.23 -11.13
C TRP A 367 7.82 -20.17 -9.71
N ASN A 368 7.04 -21.16 -9.27
CA ASN A 368 6.56 -21.22 -7.90
C ASN A 368 7.75 -21.25 -6.92
N LEU A 369 7.64 -20.45 -5.88
CA LEU A 369 8.69 -20.27 -4.87
C LEU A 369 8.50 -21.17 -3.65
N LEU A 370 7.31 -21.73 -3.49
CA LEU A 370 6.94 -22.71 -2.48
C LEU A 370 6.53 -24.00 -3.20
N ASP A 371 6.78 -25.15 -2.61
CA ASP A 371 6.54 -26.46 -3.23
C ASP A 371 5.07 -26.63 -3.65
N GLY A 372 4.81 -26.56 -4.96
CA GLY A 372 3.48 -26.71 -5.54
C GLY A 372 2.53 -25.52 -5.35
N GLU A 373 2.85 -24.59 -4.46
CA GLU A 373 1.99 -23.51 -4.00
C GLU A 373 2.42 -22.15 -4.55
N LEU A 374 1.44 -21.29 -4.86
CA LEU A 374 1.72 -19.99 -5.42
C LEU A 374 1.80 -18.91 -4.33
N LEU A 375 2.98 -18.29 -4.21
CA LEU A 375 3.23 -17.13 -3.36
C LEU A 375 3.11 -15.85 -4.20
N ALA A 376 2.07 -15.05 -3.92
CA ALA A 376 1.92 -13.70 -4.47
C ALA A 376 2.58 -12.66 -3.56
N ASP A 377 2.91 -11.50 -4.12
CA ASP A 377 3.36 -10.32 -3.35
C ASP A 377 2.48 -9.12 -3.63
N ALA A 378 2.15 -8.37 -2.58
CA ALA A 378 1.35 -7.16 -2.67
C ALA A 378 2.14 -5.96 -2.16
N ASP A 379 2.39 -5.00 -3.04
CA ASP A 379 3.15 -3.78 -2.69
C ASP A 379 2.63 -2.57 -3.46
N GLY A 380 2.88 -1.38 -2.90
CA GLY A 380 2.38 -0.11 -3.40
C GLY A 380 3.48 0.83 -3.89
N LYS A 381 3.38 1.26 -5.15
CA LYS A 381 4.24 2.30 -5.71
C LYS A 381 3.59 3.67 -5.67
N LYS A 382 4.32 4.65 -5.12
CA LYS A 382 3.87 6.04 -5.00
C LYS A 382 4.13 6.79 -6.31
N HIS A 383 3.11 7.53 -6.77
CA HIS A 383 3.17 8.34 -7.99
C HIS A 383 2.64 9.74 -7.76
N SER A 384 3.32 10.73 -8.35
CA SER A 384 2.85 12.13 -8.35
C SER A 384 1.62 12.31 -9.23
N THR A 385 0.71 13.19 -8.81
CA THR A 385 -0.46 13.61 -9.57
C THR A 385 -0.44 15.12 -9.82
N ASN A 386 -0.82 15.54 -11.03
CA ASN A 386 -0.92 16.98 -11.36
C ASN A 386 -2.21 17.59 -10.79
N ASN A 387 -3.32 16.85 -10.90
CA ASN A 387 -4.62 17.30 -10.46
C ASN A 387 -4.99 16.77 -9.07
N SER A 388 -5.78 17.56 -8.35
CA SER A 388 -6.34 17.17 -7.06
C SER A 388 -7.57 16.29 -7.29
N THR A 389 -7.50 15.04 -6.88
CA THR A 389 -8.66 14.14 -6.82
C THR A 389 -8.91 13.74 -5.36
N ILE A 390 -10.03 13.09 -5.08
CA ILE A 390 -10.33 12.64 -3.71
C ILE A 390 -9.31 11.64 -3.17
N GLN A 391 -8.59 10.91 -4.03
CA GLN A 391 -7.50 10.01 -3.65
C GLN A 391 -6.14 10.70 -3.61
N SER A 392 -5.97 11.83 -4.31
CA SER A 392 -4.69 12.55 -4.33
C SER A 392 -4.44 13.21 -2.98
N ARG A 393 -3.39 12.77 -2.31
CA ARG A 393 -3.00 13.27 -0.99
C ARG A 393 -1.62 13.90 -1.03
N TYR A 394 -1.46 14.95 -0.24
CA TYR A 394 -0.16 15.55 0.02
C TYR A 394 0.63 14.67 0.98
N SER A 395 1.88 14.40 0.67
CA SER A 395 2.75 13.68 1.59
C SER A 395 4.19 14.17 1.52
N LYS A 396 4.61 14.84 2.58
CA LYS A 396 5.99 15.30 2.73
C LYS A 396 6.99 14.14 2.73
N LYS A 397 6.60 13.01 3.29
CA LYS A 397 7.47 11.81 3.40
C LYS A 397 7.83 11.23 2.02
N TYR A 398 6.87 11.18 1.09
CA TYR A 398 7.04 10.47 -0.18
C TYR A 398 7.28 11.38 -1.38
N LEU A 399 6.71 12.56 -1.40
CA LEU A 399 6.70 13.45 -2.57
C LEU A 399 7.11 14.90 -2.24
N GLY A 400 7.68 15.16 -1.08
CA GLY A 400 8.05 16.52 -0.66
C GLY A 400 6.84 17.44 -0.62
N ASN A 401 6.80 18.46 -1.48
CA ASN A 401 5.66 19.38 -1.60
C ASN A 401 4.60 18.91 -2.61
N GLY A 402 4.71 17.67 -3.10
CA GLY A 402 3.82 17.12 -4.13
C GLY A 402 2.61 16.37 -3.57
N ARG A 403 1.62 16.18 -4.42
CA ARG A 403 0.45 15.32 -4.21
C ARG A 403 0.61 14.05 -5.03
N GLY A 404 0.00 12.96 -4.57
CA GLY A 404 0.08 11.71 -5.29
C GLY A 404 -0.96 10.69 -4.87
N ILE A 405 -0.85 9.54 -5.49
CA ILE A 405 -1.61 8.32 -5.23
C ILE A 405 -0.64 7.15 -5.03
N SER A 406 -1.07 6.09 -4.39
CA SER A 406 -0.38 4.81 -4.39
C SER A 406 -1.07 3.84 -5.34
N LEU A 407 -0.30 3.21 -6.23
CA LEU A 407 -0.75 2.09 -7.03
C LEU A 407 -0.37 0.81 -6.32
N TYR A 408 -1.35 0.19 -5.68
CA TYR A 408 -1.20 -1.07 -4.97
C TYR A 408 -1.41 -2.22 -5.96
N SER A 409 -0.42 -3.09 -6.09
CA SER A 409 -0.39 -4.16 -7.10
C SER A 409 -0.23 -5.52 -6.44
N LEU A 410 -0.93 -6.53 -6.96
CA LEU A 410 -0.78 -7.93 -6.59
C LEU A 410 -0.09 -8.68 -7.72
N MET A 411 1.09 -9.20 -7.42
CA MET A 411 1.90 -9.97 -8.37
C MET A 411 1.92 -11.45 -8.00
N ALA A 412 1.56 -12.31 -8.93
CA ALA A 412 1.63 -13.75 -8.81
C ALA A 412 2.73 -14.28 -9.73
N ASN A 413 3.74 -14.92 -9.18
CA ASN A 413 4.98 -15.25 -9.86
C ASN A 413 5.58 -13.98 -10.53
N ASN A 414 5.49 -13.86 -11.85
CA ASN A 414 6.00 -12.71 -12.58
C ASN A 414 4.89 -11.87 -13.25
N VAL A 415 3.61 -12.13 -12.95
CA VAL A 415 2.45 -11.49 -13.60
C VAL A 415 1.66 -10.66 -12.59
N VAL A 416 1.25 -9.46 -12.99
CA VAL A 416 0.39 -8.60 -12.15
C VAL A 416 -1.06 -9.00 -12.36
N VAL A 417 -1.63 -9.69 -11.38
CA VAL A 417 -2.99 -10.26 -11.45
C VAL A 417 -4.06 -9.28 -11.02
N ASN A 418 -3.72 -8.29 -10.19
CA ASN A 418 -4.64 -7.24 -9.80
C ASN A 418 -3.89 -5.94 -9.45
N ALA A 419 -4.58 -4.80 -9.55
CA ALA A 419 -4.05 -3.50 -9.14
C ALA A 419 -5.18 -2.57 -8.70
N LYS A 420 -4.93 -1.77 -7.66
CA LYS A 420 -5.87 -0.81 -7.08
C LYS A 420 -5.17 0.53 -6.85
N SER A 421 -5.87 1.64 -7.11
CA SER A 421 -5.39 2.96 -6.72
C SER A 421 -5.94 3.30 -5.34
N ILE A 422 -5.07 3.69 -4.43
CA ILE A 422 -5.41 4.12 -3.06
C ILE A 422 -4.83 5.49 -2.77
N GLY A 423 -5.35 6.16 -1.75
CA GLY A 423 -4.82 7.45 -1.31
C GLY A 423 -3.38 7.33 -0.83
N LEU A 424 -2.54 8.34 -1.15
CA LEU A 424 -1.11 8.30 -0.84
C LEU A 424 -0.78 8.08 0.64
N ASN A 425 -1.67 8.53 1.53
CA ASN A 425 -1.52 8.42 2.99
C ASN A 425 -2.40 7.32 3.59
N GLU A 426 -3.09 6.55 2.75
CA GLU A 426 -3.84 5.39 3.22
C GLU A 426 -2.88 4.25 3.56
N TYR A 427 -3.23 3.49 4.58
CA TYR A 427 -2.43 2.36 5.01
C TYR A 427 -2.70 1.16 4.07
N GLU A 428 -1.69 0.73 3.36
CA GLU A 428 -1.79 -0.32 2.33
C GLU A 428 -2.28 -1.66 2.88
N GLY A 429 -1.91 -1.98 4.13
CA GLY A 429 -2.37 -3.19 4.80
C GLY A 429 -3.88 -3.32 4.94
N HIS A 430 -4.64 -2.23 4.94
CA HIS A 430 -6.11 -2.31 4.93
C HIS A 430 -6.69 -2.79 3.59
N GLY A 431 -5.97 -2.59 2.49
CA GLY A 431 -6.40 -2.98 1.16
C GLY A 431 -5.96 -4.38 0.72
N LEU A 432 -5.22 -5.11 1.56
CA LEU A 432 -4.65 -6.41 1.20
C LEU A 432 -5.72 -7.47 0.88
N TYR A 433 -6.75 -7.56 1.70
CA TYR A 433 -7.87 -8.45 1.46
C TYR A 433 -8.58 -8.12 0.13
N ASP A 434 -8.91 -6.84 -0.10
CA ASP A 434 -9.60 -6.39 -1.31
C ASP A 434 -8.83 -6.72 -2.60
N ILE A 435 -7.50 -6.58 -2.59
CA ILE A 435 -6.71 -6.80 -3.81
C ILE A 435 -6.60 -8.29 -4.13
N ILE A 436 -6.63 -9.15 -3.12
CA ILE A 436 -6.61 -10.61 -3.29
C ILE A 436 -7.97 -11.11 -3.74
N CYS A 437 -9.04 -10.77 -3.01
CA CYS A 437 -10.40 -11.21 -3.33
C CYS A 437 -10.96 -10.57 -4.61
N GLY A 438 -10.42 -9.41 -5.01
CA GLY A 438 -10.73 -8.76 -6.29
C GLY A 438 -9.95 -9.31 -7.48
N ASN A 439 -9.19 -10.39 -7.35
CA ASN A 439 -8.56 -11.09 -8.46
C ASN A 439 -9.62 -11.80 -9.30
N THR A 440 -9.76 -11.41 -10.56
CA THR A 440 -10.72 -12.00 -11.53
C THR A 440 -10.05 -12.96 -12.51
N SER A 441 -8.74 -13.12 -12.44
CA SER A 441 -8.00 -14.09 -13.26
C SER A 441 -8.17 -15.52 -12.74
N ASN A 442 -7.83 -16.51 -13.55
CA ASN A 442 -7.85 -17.93 -13.18
C ASN A 442 -6.62 -18.36 -12.33
N ILE A 443 -5.78 -17.41 -11.91
CA ILE A 443 -4.57 -17.69 -11.14
C ILE A 443 -4.96 -17.82 -9.66
N PRO A 444 -4.81 -19.02 -9.06
CA PRO A 444 -5.06 -19.19 -7.64
C PRO A 444 -3.97 -18.52 -6.81
N ILE A 445 -4.35 -17.93 -5.69
CA ILE A 445 -3.41 -17.36 -4.72
C ILE A 445 -3.48 -18.22 -3.46
N ASN A 446 -2.42 -18.99 -3.18
CA ASN A 446 -2.35 -19.83 -1.98
C ASN A 446 -1.76 -19.07 -0.81
N TYR A 447 -0.70 -18.30 -1.09
CA TYR A 447 -0.03 -17.47 -0.11
C TYR A 447 0.18 -16.06 -0.64
N VAL A 448 0.20 -15.10 0.28
CA VAL A 448 0.56 -13.71 -0.04
C VAL A 448 1.61 -13.19 0.92
N THR A 449 2.60 -12.51 0.37
CA THR A 449 3.56 -11.71 1.13
C THR A 449 3.33 -10.22 0.90
N GLY A 450 4.03 -9.41 1.63
CA GLY A 450 4.08 -7.96 1.51
C GLY A 450 5.18 -7.41 2.39
N ASP A 451 5.39 -6.11 2.38
CA ASP A 451 6.38 -5.46 3.20
C ASP A 451 5.94 -5.34 4.68
N ASN A 452 6.86 -4.89 5.54
CA ASN A 452 6.55 -4.65 6.96
C ASN A 452 5.42 -3.61 7.17
N HIS A 453 5.15 -2.75 6.18
CA HIS A 453 4.04 -1.80 6.22
C HIS A 453 2.69 -2.42 5.87
N SER A 454 2.65 -3.64 5.36
CA SER A 454 1.40 -4.38 5.12
C SER A 454 0.89 -5.13 6.36
N ILE A 455 1.70 -5.25 7.42
CA ILE A 455 1.36 -6.01 8.62
C ILE A 455 0.33 -5.25 9.46
N ASN A 456 -0.90 -5.70 9.39
CA ASN A 456 -2.02 -5.19 10.18
C ASN A 456 -2.39 -6.22 11.27
N PRO A 457 -2.87 -5.79 12.46
CA PRO A 457 -3.24 -6.69 13.56
C PRO A 457 -4.34 -7.71 13.27
N ILE A 458 -5.02 -7.64 12.12
CA ILE A 458 -6.08 -8.60 11.76
C ILE A 458 -5.87 -9.26 10.38
N ASN A 459 -4.84 -8.90 9.64
CA ASN A 459 -4.65 -9.42 8.26
C ASN A 459 -4.42 -10.93 8.24
N PHE A 460 -3.74 -11.51 9.23
CA PHE A 460 -3.59 -12.97 9.29
C PHE A 460 -4.96 -13.67 9.39
N VAL A 461 -5.84 -13.18 10.26
CA VAL A 461 -7.15 -13.78 10.48
C VAL A 461 -8.06 -13.63 9.25
N VAL A 462 -8.11 -12.42 8.65
CA VAL A 462 -9.01 -12.19 7.52
C VAL A 462 -8.55 -12.91 6.25
N LEU A 463 -7.26 -13.11 6.05
CA LEU A 463 -6.73 -13.87 4.92
C LEU A 463 -6.87 -15.37 5.15
N ASP A 464 -6.60 -15.83 6.37
CA ASP A 464 -6.88 -17.20 6.79
C ASP A 464 -8.35 -17.59 6.54
N SER A 465 -9.28 -16.67 6.74
CA SER A 465 -10.72 -16.90 6.50
C SER A 465 -11.09 -17.17 5.04
N VAL A 466 -10.22 -16.91 4.09
CA VAL A 466 -10.40 -17.20 2.66
C VAL A 466 -9.35 -18.18 2.13
N ASP A 467 -8.78 -18.98 3.00
CA ASP A 467 -7.74 -20.00 2.71
C ASP A 467 -6.49 -19.42 2.03
N VAL A 468 -6.13 -18.18 2.33
CA VAL A 468 -4.89 -17.56 1.86
C VAL A 468 -3.91 -17.42 3.03
N GLY A 469 -2.79 -18.09 2.95
CA GLY A 469 -1.73 -17.97 3.94
C GLY A 469 -1.03 -16.61 3.84
N TYR A 470 -0.92 -15.89 4.96
CA TYR A 470 -0.24 -14.60 5.00
C TYR A 470 1.19 -14.73 5.51
N LEU A 471 2.16 -14.46 4.64
CA LEU A 471 3.60 -14.62 4.90
C LEU A 471 4.35 -13.28 4.72
N PRO A 472 4.07 -12.25 5.54
CA PRO A 472 4.70 -10.95 5.37
C PRO A 472 6.20 -10.99 5.62
N SER A 473 6.95 -10.15 4.89
CA SER A 473 8.37 -9.90 5.15
C SER A 473 8.54 -9.09 6.42
N ILE A 474 9.07 -9.68 7.47
CA ILE A 474 9.31 -9.04 8.77
C ILE A 474 10.74 -8.49 8.81
N LYS A 475 10.88 -7.18 8.99
CA LYS A 475 12.19 -6.51 8.97
C LYS A 475 13.07 -6.85 10.18
N ASN A 476 12.47 -7.00 11.35
CA ASN A 476 13.18 -7.29 12.60
C ASN A 476 12.54 -8.49 13.30
N ILE A 477 12.88 -9.68 12.82
CA ILE A 477 12.35 -10.94 13.33
C ILE A 477 12.76 -11.16 14.79
N LYS A 478 13.97 -10.75 15.20
CA LYS A 478 14.44 -10.86 16.59
C LYS A 478 13.52 -10.10 17.55
N HIS A 479 13.14 -8.87 17.21
CA HIS A 479 12.18 -8.08 18.01
C HIS A 479 10.76 -8.67 17.99
N GLU A 480 10.34 -9.28 16.90
CA GLU A 480 9.04 -9.98 16.88
C GLU A 480 9.07 -11.31 17.63
N ALA A 481 10.22 -11.97 17.69
CA ALA A 481 10.42 -13.17 18.51
C ALA A 481 10.25 -12.89 20.01
N GLU A 482 10.56 -11.67 20.48
CA GLU A 482 10.31 -11.22 21.86
C GLU A 482 8.81 -11.08 22.19
N LYS A 483 7.90 -11.17 21.20
CA LYS A 483 6.45 -10.98 21.37
C LYS A 483 5.63 -12.24 21.05
N LEU A 484 6.29 -13.37 20.90
CA LEU A 484 5.64 -14.63 20.57
C LEU A 484 4.67 -15.07 21.66
N CYS A 485 3.60 -15.72 21.25
CA CYS A 485 2.65 -16.36 22.15
C CYS A 485 2.78 -17.88 22.14
N SER A 486 2.22 -18.52 23.18
CA SER A 486 2.11 -19.97 23.31
C SER A 486 0.69 -20.40 23.57
N ASN A 487 0.37 -21.62 23.20
CA ASN A 487 -0.84 -22.32 23.62
C ASN A 487 -0.70 -22.90 25.03
N LYS A 488 0.45 -23.55 25.30
CA LYS A 488 0.79 -24.16 26.60
C LYS A 488 1.31 -23.09 27.59
N PRO A 489 1.35 -23.38 28.89
CA PRO A 489 1.94 -22.51 29.90
C PRO A 489 3.38 -22.10 29.54
N ILE A 490 3.72 -20.84 29.80
CA ILE A 490 5.05 -20.28 29.44
C ILE A 490 6.19 -21.06 30.13
N SER A 491 5.95 -21.59 31.33
CA SER A 491 6.91 -22.38 32.11
C SER A 491 7.37 -23.67 31.43
N GLU A 492 6.62 -24.17 30.45
CA GLU A 492 6.99 -25.37 29.68
C GLU A 492 8.06 -25.09 28.60
N TYR A 493 8.33 -23.84 28.29
CA TYR A 493 9.29 -23.44 27.26
C TYR A 493 10.65 -23.07 27.86
N THR A 494 11.63 -23.96 27.74
CA THR A 494 12.98 -23.80 28.33
C THR A 494 14.07 -23.41 27.32
N GLY A 495 13.76 -23.34 26.03
CA GLY A 495 14.73 -23.06 24.97
C GLY A 495 15.28 -21.63 24.94
N LEU A 496 16.18 -21.36 24.00
CA LEU A 496 16.81 -20.06 23.74
C LEU A 496 15.77 -18.97 23.37
N ILE A 497 14.71 -19.35 22.67
CA ILE A 497 13.57 -18.50 22.33
C ILE A 497 12.39 -18.95 23.17
N LYS A 498 11.74 -17.99 23.83
CA LYS A 498 10.61 -18.26 24.74
C LYS A 498 9.41 -17.39 24.39
N PRO A 499 8.17 -17.91 24.59
CA PRO A 499 6.98 -17.08 24.44
C PRO A 499 6.90 -16.02 25.54
N GLN A 500 6.35 -14.86 25.21
CA GLN A 500 6.12 -13.78 26.16
C GLN A 500 4.73 -13.85 26.81
N THR A 501 3.73 -14.35 26.09
CA THR A 501 2.34 -14.40 26.52
C THR A 501 1.73 -15.76 26.20
N GLN A 502 0.82 -16.22 27.05
CA GLN A 502 -0.06 -17.34 26.71
C GLN A 502 -1.33 -16.81 26.04
N ILE A 503 -1.88 -17.54 25.09
CA ILE A 503 -3.11 -17.19 24.37
C ILE A 503 -4.32 -17.26 25.30
N ASP A 504 -5.14 -16.20 25.28
CA ASP A 504 -6.46 -16.24 25.92
C ASP A 504 -7.51 -16.85 24.96
N ARG A 505 -7.60 -18.17 24.99
CA ARG A 505 -8.58 -18.93 24.21
C ARG A 505 -10.02 -18.53 24.57
N SER A 506 -10.29 -18.21 25.85
CA SER A 506 -11.63 -17.88 26.32
C SER A 506 -12.13 -16.56 25.69
N LEU A 507 -11.23 -15.58 25.51
CA LEU A 507 -11.54 -14.32 24.86
C LEU A 507 -11.93 -14.54 23.38
N ILE A 508 -11.27 -15.43 22.67
CA ILE A 508 -11.59 -15.76 21.29
C ILE A 508 -12.96 -16.46 21.21
N THR A 509 -13.16 -17.52 22.00
CA THR A 509 -14.39 -18.31 21.96
C THR A 509 -15.61 -17.55 22.40
N SER A 510 -15.50 -16.67 23.40
CA SER A 510 -16.61 -15.81 23.87
C SER A 510 -17.04 -14.75 22.86
N ASN A 511 -16.20 -14.43 21.88
CA ASN A 511 -16.50 -13.48 20.79
C ASN A 511 -16.76 -14.17 19.44
N LYS A 512 -16.91 -15.47 19.39
CA LYS A 512 -17.08 -16.29 18.20
C LYS A 512 -18.14 -15.74 17.24
N ARG A 513 -19.32 -15.42 17.73
CA ARG A 513 -20.42 -14.88 16.94
C ARG A 513 -20.05 -13.58 16.22
N TRP A 514 -19.38 -12.66 16.91
CA TRP A 514 -18.90 -11.41 16.34
C TRP A 514 -17.77 -11.59 15.32
N ILE A 515 -16.83 -12.49 15.60
CA ILE A 515 -15.76 -12.85 14.65
C ILE A 515 -16.39 -13.40 13.37
N THR A 516 -17.31 -14.37 13.49
CA THR A 516 -18.03 -14.94 12.35
C THR A 516 -18.78 -13.88 11.55
N ARG A 517 -19.50 -12.97 12.23
CA ARG A 517 -20.22 -11.88 11.59
C ARG A 517 -19.33 -10.99 10.76
N VAL A 518 -18.16 -10.61 11.28
CA VAL A 518 -17.16 -9.78 10.58
C VAL A 518 -16.61 -10.52 9.36
N LEU A 519 -16.14 -11.75 9.53
CA LEU A 519 -15.55 -12.53 8.45
C LEU A 519 -16.54 -12.79 7.31
N MET A 520 -17.79 -13.11 7.66
CA MET A 520 -18.86 -13.29 6.66
C MET A 520 -19.20 -11.99 5.93
N SER A 521 -19.22 -10.86 6.61
CA SER A 521 -19.46 -9.55 5.99
C SER A 521 -18.37 -9.21 4.96
N LEU A 522 -17.11 -9.57 5.24
CA LEU A 522 -16.00 -9.42 4.30
C LEU A 522 -16.18 -10.31 3.06
N ILE A 523 -16.56 -11.57 3.26
CA ILE A 523 -16.74 -12.57 2.19
C ILE A 523 -17.91 -12.21 1.29
N LEU A 524 -19.06 -11.83 1.87
CA LEU A 524 -20.28 -11.46 1.14
C LEU A 524 -20.18 -10.09 0.47
N GLN A 525 -19.15 -9.33 0.76
CA GLN A 525 -18.90 -8.00 0.20
C GLN A 525 -20.09 -7.03 0.40
N GLU A 526 -20.74 -7.11 1.56
CA GLU A 526 -21.88 -6.24 1.92
C GLU A 526 -21.48 -4.76 1.89
N ASN A 527 -20.23 -4.46 2.18
CA ASN A 527 -19.69 -3.11 2.08
C ASN A 527 -18.21 -3.16 1.63
N THR A 528 -17.54 -2.02 1.66
CA THR A 528 -16.10 -1.89 1.32
C THR A 528 -15.25 -2.60 2.37
N GLN A 529 -14.60 -3.69 2.02
CA GLN A 529 -13.77 -4.51 2.92
C GLN A 529 -12.67 -3.67 3.59
N THR A 530 -12.00 -2.82 2.82
CA THR A 530 -11.01 -1.86 3.36
C THR A 530 -11.63 -0.99 4.47
N THR A 531 -12.91 -0.60 4.35
CA THR A 531 -13.60 0.20 5.37
C THR A 531 -13.86 -0.60 6.63
N ILE A 532 -14.34 -1.84 6.52
CA ILE A 532 -14.56 -2.74 7.66
C ILE A 532 -13.25 -2.96 8.42
N ILE A 533 -12.17 -3.35 7.72
CA ILE A 533 -10.86 -3.62 8.31
C ILE A 533 -10.30 -2.36 9.01
N ARG A 534 -10.43 -1.19 8.39
CA ARG A 534 -10.02 0.07 8.98
C ARG A 534 -10.80 0.40 10.26
N LYS A 535 -12.12 0.25 10.23
CA LYS A 535 -12.99 0.50 11.38
C LYS A 535 -12.68 -0.48 12.52
N LEU A 536 -12.51 -1.75 12.24
CA LEU A 536 -12.06 -2.76 13.21
C LEU A 536 -10.71 -2.40 13.85
N SER A 537 -9.79 -1.82 13.09
CA SER A 537 -8.46 -1.46 13.59
C SER A 537 -8.45 -0.16 14.41
N SER A 538 -9.49 0.69 14.35
CA SER A 538 -9.45 2.04 14.89
C SER A 538 -10.62 2.42 15.83
N HIS A 539 -11.73 1.69 15.82
CA HIS A 539 -12.93 2.06 16.57
C HIS A 539 -12.92 1.49 17.99
N ASP A 540 -12.86 2.36 18.99
CA ASP A 540 -12.79 1.98 20.41
C ASP A 540 -14.06 1.23 20.92
N ARG A 541 -15.22 1.42 20.27
CA ARG A 541 -16.49 0.77 20.64
C ARG A 541 -16.40 -0.76 20.54
N TYR A 542 -15.61 -1.25 19.61
CA TYR A 542 -15.45 -2.69 19.34
C TYR A 542 -14.20 -3.27 20.01
N ALA A 543 -13.74 -2.67 21.13
CA ALA A 543 -12.47 -3.04 21.77
C ALA A 543 -12.41 -4.52 22.21
N LYS A 544 -13.52 -5.14 22.64
CA LYS A 544 -13.54 -6.58 22.97
C LYS A 544 -13.35 -7.45 21.74
N LEU A 545 -14.09 -7.14 20.65
CA LEU A 545 -13.95 -7.81 19.37
C LEU A 545 -12.54 -7.64 18.79
N GLN A 546 -12.00 -6.42 18.84
CA GLN A 546 -10.62 -6.15 18.43
C GLN A 546 -9.62 -7.02 19.21
N LYS A 547 -9.75 -7.09 20.54
CA LYS A 547 -8.88 -7.91 21.37
C LYS A 547 -8.98 -9.40 21.00
N ALA A 548 -10.19 -9.91 20.77
CA ALA A 548 -10.39 -11.30 20.38
C ALA A 548 -9.76 -11.60 18.99
N LEU A 549 -9.94 -10.69 18.02
CA LEU A 549 -9.29 -10.81 16.70
C LEU A 549 -7.76 -10.70 16.82
N TYR A 550 -7.24 -9.86 17.71
CA TYR A 550 -5.81 -9.72 17.93
C TYR A 550 -5.21 -10.95 18.61
N GLU A 551 -5.93 -11.58 19.55
CA GLU A 551 -5.50 -12.86 20.13
C GLU A 551 -5.43 -13.95 19.07
N TYR A 552 -6.44 -14.08 18.22
CA TYR A 552 -6.39 -15.03 17.10
C TYR A 552 -5.25 -14.70 16.13
N ASN A 553 -5.08 -13.44 15.78
CA ASN A 553 -3.99 -12.99 14.91
C ASN A 553 -2.60 -13.28 15.50
N LYS A 554 -2.43 -13.24 16.83
CA LYS A 554 -1.17 -13.59 17.50
C LYS A 554 -0.80 -15.06 17.26
N ILE A 555 -1.76 -15.97 17.26
CA ILE A 555 -1.52 -17.41 16.99
C ILE A 555 -0.87 -17.55 15.62
N LEU A 556 -1.55 -17.07 14.57
CA LEU A 556 -1.09 -17.20 13.18
C LEU A 556 0.23 -16.45 12.92
N LYS A 557 0.36 -15.26 13.51
CA LYS A 557 1.59 -14.44 13.40
C LYS A 557 2.76 -15.13 14.09
N SER A 558 2.57 -15.69 15.29
CA SER A 558 3.64 -16.40 16.03
C SER A 558 4.09 -17.64 15.28
N THR A 559 3.16 -18.39 14.73
CA THR A 559 3.47 -19.54 13.84
C THR A 559 4.33 -19.10 12.65
N HIS A 560 3.96 -17.99 11.99
CA HIS A 560 4.76 -17.46 10.87
C HIS A 560 6.17 -17.02 11.31
N VAL A 561 6.29 -16.31 12.43
CA VAL A 561 7.61 -15.85 12.95
C VAL A 561 8.49 -17.04 13.27
N LEU A 562 7.97 -18.08 13.93
CA LEU A 562 8.70 -19.32 14.25
C LEU A 562 9.15 -20.04 12.97
N ASN A 563 8.27 -20.15 11.97
CA ASN A 563 8.61 -20.72 10.67
C ASN A 563 9.70 -19.90 9.96
N MET A 564 9.64 -18.56 10.03
CA MET A 564 10.71 -17.71 9.47
C MET A 564 12.06 -17.88 10.19
N ILE A 565 12.06 -18.17 11.50
CA ILE A 565 13.28 -18.45 12.25
C ILE A 565 13.86 -19.79 11.84
N ASN A 566 12.99 -20.79 11.66
CA ASN A 566 13.38 -22.18 11.42
C ASN A 566 13.69 -22.47 9.94
N ASP A 567 13.03 -21.81 9.01
CA ASP A 567 13.08 -22.11 7.58
C ASP A 567 13.73 -20.97 6.77
N LEU A 568 14.98 -21.19 6.34
CA LEU A 568 15.73 -20.28 5.49
C LEU A 568 15.12 -20.21 4.08
N GLU A 569 14.61 -21.31 3.54
CA GLU A 569 14.04 -21.34 2.18
C GLU A 569 12.74 -20.54 2.12
N LEU A 570 11.92 -20.57 3.17
CA LEU A 570 10.75 -19.69 3.29
C LEU A 570 11.15 -18.20 3.21
N ARG A 571 12.22 -17.81 3.92
CA ARG A 571 12.72 -16.42 3.86
C ARG A 571 13.24 -16.05 2.46
N LYS A 572 13.93 -16.98 1.78
CA LYS A 572 14.36 -16.80 0.39
C LYS A 572 13.17 -16.65 -0.55
N ALA A 573 12.16 -17.48 -0.42
CA ALA A 573 10.93 -17.41 -1.22
C ALA A 573 10.22 -16.07 -1.05
N ILE A 574 10.03 -15.61 0.18
CA ILE A 574 9.44 -14.29 0.49
C ILE A 574 10.24 -13.16 -0.17
N LYS A 575 11.58 -13.21 -0.04
CA LYS A 575 12.46 -12.20 -0.63
C LYS A 575 12.43 -12.24 -2.17
N ALA A 576 12.40 -13.41 -2.77
CA ALA A 576 12.31 -13.58 -4.21
C ALA A 576 10.98 -13.03 -4.78
N ALA A 577 9.84 -13.31 -4.12
CA ALA A 577 8.55 -12.75 -4.50
C ALA A 577 8.60 -11.20 -4.49
N ARG A 578 9.16 -10.59 -3.46
CA ARG A 578 9.30 -9.14 -3.34
C ARG A 578 10.24 -8.55 -4.40
N ASN A 579 11.34 -9.23 -4.73
CA ASN A 579 12.25 -8.79 -5.79
C ASN A 579 11.56 -8.75 -7.16
N ARG A 580 10.63 -9.68 -7.42
CA ARG A 580 9.81 -9.68 -8.66
C ARG A 580 8.90 -8.45 -8.70
N THR A 581 8.24 -8.11 -7.60
CA THR A 581 7.40 -6.91 -7.50
C THR A 581 8.21 -5.63 -7.65
N GLU A 582 9.43 -5.57 -7.08
CA GLU A 582 10.30 -4.41 -7.28
C GLU A 582 10.75 -4.27 -8.75
N ALA A 583 11.07 -5.37 -9.44
CA ALA A 583 11.36 -5.35 -10.88
C ALA A 583 10.15 -4.82 -11.69
N TYR A 584 8.94 -5.25 -11.34
CA TYR A 584 7.72 -4.70 -11.95
C TYR A 584 7.56 -3.20 -11.66
N HIS A 585 7.84 -2.76 -10.44
CA HIS A 585 7.81 -1.34 -10.10
C HIS A 585 8.80 -0.52 -10.94
N GLN A 586 9.98 -1.06 -11.25
CA GLN A 586 10.95 -0.42 -12.12
C GLN A 586 10.39 -0.31 -13.55
N LEU A 587 9.82 -1.39 -14.12
CA LEU A 587 9.15 -1.37 -15.41
C LEU A 587 7.98 -0.37 -15.44
N GLN A 588 7.12 -0.37 -14.42
CA GLN A 588 6.03 0.59 -14.26
C GLN A 588 6.55 2.04 -14.29
N GLY A 589 7.65 2.29 -13.57
CA GLY A 589 8.34 3.58 -13.57
C GLY A 589 8.89 3.96 -14.93
N LYS A 590 9.47 3.01 -15.68
CA LYS A 590 9.97 3.22 -17.04
C LYS A 590 8.86 3.58 -18.01
N ILE A 591 7.76 2.83 -18.00
CA ILE A 591 6.58 3.10 -18.82
C ILE A 591 6.05 4.52 -18.55
N ARG A 592 5.90 4.87 -17.27
CA ARG A 592 5.34 6.17 -16.92
C ARG A 592 6.26 7.34 -17.25
N LYS A 593 7.58 7.16 -17.12
CA LYS A 593 8.59 8.19 -17.43
C LYS A 593 8.79 8.46 -18.94
N VAL A 594 8.14 7.72 -19.83
CA VAL A 594 8.13 8.03 -21.26
C VAL A 594 7.65 9.46 -21.50
N TYR A 595 6.67 9.93 -20.69
CA TYR A 595 6.22 11.32 -20.70
C TYR A 595 5.98 11.83 -19.28
N GLN A 596 6.82 12.73 -18.80
CA GLN A 596 6.74 13.46 -17.51
C GLN A 596 6.59 12.65 -16.22
N GLY A 597 6.21 11.38 -16.23
CA GLY A 597 6.10 10.53 -15.04
C GLY A 597 4.93 10.85 -14.08
N ILE A 598 4.02 11.76 -14.42
CA ILE A 598 2.98 12.31 -13.55
C ILE A 598 1.60 11.88 -14.03
N PHE A 599 0.71 11.49 -13.10
CA PHE A 599 -0.70 11.23 -13.39
C PHE A 599 -1.46 12.54 -13.58
N LYS A 600 -2.17 12.68 -14.72
CA LYS A 600 -2.87 13.91 -15.12
C LYS A 600 -4.39 13.80 -15.05
N GLY A 601 -4.93 12.70 -14.55
CA GLY A 601 -6.37 12.48 -14.41
C GLY A 601 -7.02 13.56 -13.55
N LYS A 602 -8.11 14.12 -14.04
CA LYS A 602 -8.94 15.08 -13.28
C LYS A 602 -9.94 14.37 -12.36
N LYS A 603 -10.29 13.13 -12.70
CA LYS A 603 -11.19 12.25 -11.96
C LYS A 603 -10.43 11.00 -11.50
N ILE A 604 -10.93 10.32 -10.47
CA ILE A 604 -10.38 9.03 -10.01
C ILE A 604 -10.34 8.03 -11.16
N ILE A 605 -11.40 7.98 -11.96
CA ILE A 605 -11.53 7.04 -13.07
C ILE A 605 -10.42 7.21 -14.12
N ASP A 606 -9.95 8.43 -14.38
CA ASP A 606 -8.87 8.69 -15.33
C ASP A 606 -7.54 8.09 -14.84
N ASN A 607 -7.28 8.20 -13.52
CA ASN A 607 -6.09 7.63 -12.90
C ASN A 607 -6.16 6.09 -12.86
N LEU A 608 -7.35 5.52 -12.64
CA LEU A 608 -7.58 4.08 -12.70
C LEU A 608 -7.34 3.54 -14.12
N ILE A 609 -7.89 4.18 -15.15
CA ILE A 609 -7.65 3.81 -16.55
C ILE A 609 -6.15 3.86 -16.87
N SER A 610 -5.45 4.93 -16.48
CA SER A 610 -3.99 5.02 -16.68
C SER A 610 -3.24 3.92 -15.94
N SER A 611 -3.62 3.59 -14.71
CA SER A 611 -3.02 2.51 -13.92
C SER A 611 -3.19 1.15 -14.60
N HIS A 612 -4.40 0.82 -15.02
CA HIS A 612 -4.68 -0.45 -15.73
C HIS A 612 -4.04 -0.51 -17.11
N SER A 613 -3.86 0.63 -17.79
CA SER A 613 -3.10 0.69 -19.06
C SER A 613 -1.63 0.36 -18.84
N ILE A 614 -1.01 0.89 -17.77
CA ILE A 614 0.38 0.56 -17.42
C ILE A 614 0.50 -0.93 -17.08
N ARG A 615 -0.44 -1.46 -16.28
CA ARG A 615 -0.50 -2.88 -15.94
C ARG A 615 -0.59 -3.75 -17.19
N LEU A 616 -1.51 -3.43 -18.11
CA LEU A 616 -1.70 -4.19 -19.34
C LEU A 616 -0.43 -4.19 -20.19
N LEU A 617 0.19 -3.01 -20.37
CA LEU A 617 1.42 -2.88 -21.14
C LEU A 617 2.56 -3.69 -20.52
N ALA A 618 2.72 -3.64 -19.19
CA ALA A 618 3.70 -4.45 -18.50
C ALA A 618 3.42 -5.95 -18.62
N ASN A 619 2.17 -6.38 -18.43
CA ASN A 619 1.78 -7.78 -18.60
C ASN A 619 1.98 -8.29 -20.03
N CYS A 620 1.77 -7.47 -21.07
CA CYS A 620 2.09 -7.83 -22.45
C CYS A 620 3.59 -8.02 -22.68
N ILE A 621 4.43 -7.18 -22.07
CA ILE A 621 5.90 -7.35 -22.13
C ILE A 621 6.31 -8.67 -21.44
N ILE A 622 5.77 -8.93 -20.27
CA ILE A 622 6.01 -10.18 -19.52
C ILE A 622 5.52 -11.40 -20.33
N ALA A 623 4.34 -11.31 -20.94
CA ALA A 623 3.79 -12.38 -21.77
C ALA A 623 4.70 -12.68 -22.98
N TYR A 624 5.23 -11.66 -23.63
CA TYR A 624 6.18 -11.82 -24.75
C TYR A 624 7.45 -12.56 -24.30
N ASN A 625 8.07 -12.09 -23.21
CA ASN A 625 9.26 -12.72 -22.67
C ASN A 625 9.00 -14.17 -22.20
N SER A 626 7.86 -14.40 -21.57
CA SER A 626 7.43 -15.75 -21.14
C SER A 626 7.21 -16.68 -22.34
N THR A 627 6.68 -16.15 -23.46
CA THR A 627 6.52 -16.89 -24.72
C THR A 627 7.86 -17.33 -25.31
N LEU A 628 8.92 -16.52 -25.11
CA LEU A 628 10.28 -16.88 -25.52
C LEU A 628 10.94 -17.89 -24.58
N LEU A 629 10.76 -17.74 -23.27
CA LEU A 629 11.38 -18.61 -22.28
C LEU A 629 10.75 -20.02 -22.21
N ASN A 630 9.44 -20.11 -22.41
CA ASN A 630 8.70 -21.38 -22.25
C ASN A 630 9.16 -22.52 -23.16
N PRO A 631 9.40 -22.35 -24.49
CA PRO A 631 9.92 -23.39 -25.35
C PRO A 631 11.32 -23.86 -24.92
N ILE A 632 12.17 -22.93 -24.46
CA ILE A 632 13.51 -23.24 -24.00
C ILE A 632 13.43 -24.09 -22.73
N TYR A 633 12.56 -23.72 -21.77
CA TYR A 633 12.29 -24.49 -20.58
C TYR A 633 11.84 -25.92 -20.91
N LYS A 634 10.86 -26.10 -21.82
CA LYS A 634 10.41 -27.40 -22.26
C LYS A 634 11.55 -28.24 -22.84
N LYS A 635 12.35 -27.65 -23.71
CA LYS A 635 13.50 -28.31 -24.31
C LYS A 635 14.55 -28.76 -23.28
N MET A 636 14.79 -27.93 -22.23
CA MET A 636 15.68 -28.31 -21.13
C MET A 636 15.14 -29.52 -20.34
N ILE A 637 13.83 -29.60 -20.12
CA ILE A 637 13.21 -30.74 -19.47
C ILE A 637 13.31 -31.98 -20.36
N ASP A 638 13.00 -31.87 -21.66
CA ASP A 638 13.04 -33.00 -22.63
C ASP A 638 14.48 -33.54 -22.79
N GLU A 639 15.46 -32.65 -22.82
CA GLU A 639 16.89 -32.99 -22.90
C GLU A 639 17.49 -33.43 -21.54
N LYS A 640 16.67 -33.49 -20.46
CA LYS A 640 17.09 -33.89 -19.10
C LYS A 640 18.29 -33.04 -18.61
N ALA A 641 18.24 -31.73 -18.82
CA ALA A 641 19.26 -30.83 -18.32
C ALA A 641 19.45 -30.96 -16.80
N PRO A 642 20.67 -30.78 -16.25
CA PRO A 642 20.91 -30.81 -14.82
C PRO A 642 20.00 -29.84 -14.05
N GLN A 643 19.54 -30.26 -12.87
CA GLN A 643 18.62 -29.45 -12.06
C GLN A 643 19.23 -28.07 -11.66
N SER A 644 20.55 -28.02 -11.45
CA SER A 644 21.29 -26.79 -11.20
C SER A 644 21.14 -25.78 -12.34
N VAL A 645 21.24 -26.25 -13.60
CA VAL A 645 21.08 -25.42 -14.81
C VAL A 645 19.62 -24.96 -14.96
N ILE A 646 18.66 -25.82 -14.69
CA ILE A 646 17.23 -25.47 -14.70
C ILE A 646 16.95 -24.40 -13.64
N ASN A 647 17.47 -24.54 -12.43
CA ASN A 647 17.29 -23.60 -11.36
C ASN A 647 17.89 -22.22 -11.70
N GLU A 648 19.09 -22.18 -12.30
CA GLU A 648 19.68 -20.91 -12.79
C GLU A 648 18.82 -20.30 -13.91
N PHE A 649 18.32 -21.10 -14.83
CA PHE A 649 17.44 -20.64 -15.91
C PHE A 649 16.14 -20.02 -15.36
N LEU A 650 15.53 -20.61 -14.36
CA LEU A 650 14.30 -20.11 -13.74
C LEU A 650 14.49 -18.78 -12.99
N ARG A 651 15.74 -18.37 -12.74
CA ARG A 651 16.08 -17.04 -12.19
C ARG A 651 16.08 -15.94 -13.25
N ILE A 652 16.03 -16.28 -14.55
CA ILE A 652 15.89 -15.29 -15.62
C ILE A 652 14.52 -14.62 -15.48
N SER A 653 14.52 -13.30 -15.28
CA SER A 653 13.31 -12.54 -15.10
C SER A 653 12.61 -12.25 -16.43
N PRO A 654 11.35 -12.61 -16.62
CA PRO A 654 10.59 -12.18 -17.79
C PRO A 654 10.20 -10.69 -17.72
N ILE A 655 10.53 -10.00 -16.64
CA ILE A 655 10.32 -8.55 -16.48
C ILE A 655 11.52 -7.80 -17.07
N ALA A 656 11.73 -7.92 -18.38
CA ALA A 656 12.83 -7.32 -19.10
C ALA A 656 12.34 -6.44 -20.26
N TRP A 657 12.96 -5.29 -20.48
CA TRP A 657 12.53 -4.29 -21.48
C TRP A 657 13.69 -3.60 -22.21
N CYS A 658 14.93 -4.08 -22.05
CA CYS A 658 16.12 -3.44 -22.62
C CYS A 658 16.12 -3.40 -24.18
N TYR A 659 15.39 -4.30 -24.82
CA TYR A 659 15.22 -4.39 -26.28
C TYR A 659 14.02 -3.58 -26.81
N LEU A 660 13.23 -2.92 -25.95
CA LEU A 660 12.01 -2.20 -26.34
C LEU A 660 12.28 -0.72 -26.61
N THR A 661 11.67 -0.21 -27.67
CA THR A 661 11.60 1.22 -27.98
C THR A 661 10.23 1.75 -27.59
N PHE A 662 10.21 2.66 -26.59
CA PHE A 662 8.98 3.26 -26.05
C PHE A 662 8.68 4.65 -26.63
N THR A 663 9.68 5.31 -27.25
CA THR A 663 9.60 6.69 -27.72
C THR A 663 9.73 6.77 -29.22
N GLY A 664 9.08 7.76 -29.83
CA GLY A 664 9.14 8.00 -31.28
C GLY A 664 7.79 8.42 -31.85
N LYS A 665 7.71 8.56 -33.16
CA LYS A 665 6.46 8.66 -33.90
C LYS A 665 5.93 7.27 -34.21
N TYR A 666 4.66 7.04 -33.95
CA TYR A 666 4.01 5.74 -34.17
C TYR A 666 3.38 5.68 -35.55
N SER A 667 3.86 4.80 -36.41
CA SER A 667 3.34 4.61 -37.78
C SER A 667 2.54 3.31 -37.86
N PHE A 668 1.29 3.36 -37.44
CA PHE A 668 0.41 2.19 -37.40
C PHE A 668 0.01 1.65 -38.77
N LYS A 669 -0.10 2.53 -39.77
CA LYS A 669 -0.49 2.14 -41.16
C LYS A 669 0.66 1.55 -41.97
N LYS A 670 1.89 2.01 -41.73
CA LYS A 670 3.07 1.62 -42.50
C LYS A 670 3.83 0.45 -41.86
N ASN A 671 3.70 0.24 -40.58
CA ASN A 671 4.52 -0.71 -39.83
C ASN A 671 3.85 -2.09 -39.80
N ASN A 672 4.02 -2.86 -40.87
CA ASN A 672 3.73 -4.30 -40.89
C ASN A 672 4.94 -5.15 -40.48
N SER A 673 5.86 -4.58 -39.67
CA SER A 673 7.01 -5.35 -39.18
C SER A 673 6.48 -6.50 -38.28
N LYS A 674 6.42 -7.68 -38.90
CA LYS A 674 6.08 -8.91 -38.18
C LYS A 674 7.24 -9.24 -37.25
N ILE A 675 6.94 -9.37 -35.93
CA ILE A 675 7.93 -9.89 -35.00
C ILE A 675 8.30 -11.31 -35.44
N ASN A 676 9.59 -11.53 -35.70
CA ASN A 676 10.10 -12.85 -36.05
C ASN A 676 10.39 -13.63 -34.75
N LEU A 677 9.38 -14.36 -34.27
CA LEU A 677 9.50 -15.14 -33.03
C LEU A 677 10.62 -16.20 -33.11
N LYS A 678 10.85 -16.80 -34.27
CA LYS A 678 11.91 -17.82 -34.47
C LYS A 678 13.30 -17.21 -34.26
N GLU A 679 13.56 -16.04 -34.82
CA GLU A 679 14.83 -15.33 -34.70
C GLU A 679 15.05 -14.89 -33.22
N ALA A 680 14.04 -14.31 -32.58
CA ALA A 680 14.10 -13.90 -31.18
C ALA A 680 14.36 -15.11 -30.24
N LEU A 681 13.69 -16.23 -30.49
CA LEU A 681 13.88 -17.48 -29.74
C LEU A 681 15.31 -18.02 -29.94
N SER A 682 15.82 -18.09 -31.16
CA SER A 682 17.18 -18.54 -31.48
C SER A 682 18.24 -17.67 -30.81
N ALA A 683 18.05 -16.35 -30.79
CA ALA A 683 18.98 -15.41 -30.16
C ALA A 683 19.09 -15.63 -28.64
N ILE A 684 17.95 -15.80 -27.95
CA ILE A 684 17.89 -16.06 -26.51
C ILE A 684 18.44 -17.46 -26.22
N GLU A 685 17.99 -18.50 -26.93
CA GLU A 685 18.45 -19.88 -26.72
C GLU A 685 19.97 -20.01 -26.85
N THR A 686 20.54 -19.39 -27.89
CA THR A 686 22.00 -19.38 -28.12
C THR A 686 22.72 -18.76 -26.90
N LYS A 687 22.24 -17.62 -26.40
CA LYS A 687 22.84 -16.96 -25.26
C LYS A 687 22.72 -17.79 -23.98
N ILE A 688 21.55 -18.36 -23.70
CA ILE A 688 21.31 -19.23 -22.54
C ILE A 688 22.23 -20.46 -22.60
N ARG A 689 22.29 -21.15 -23.75
CA ARG A 689 23.15 -22.32 -23.93
C ARG A 689 24.64 -21.98 -23.73
N SER A 690 25.09 -20.86 -24.28
CA SER A 690 26.49 -20.44 -24.14
C SER A 690 26.87 -20.00 -22.73
N THR A 691 25.93 -19.48 -21.95
CA THR A 691 26.19 -18.92 -20.61
C THR A 691 25.95 -19.94 -19.49
N LEU A 692 24.82 -20.64 -19.51
CA LEU A 692 24.40 -21.52 -18.42
C LEU A 692 24.80 -22.97 -18.65
N TRP A 693 24.73 -23.48 -19.89
CA TRP A 693 24.90 -24.91 -20.19
C TRP A 693 26.33 -25.33 -20.48
N LYS A 694 27.23 -24.38 -20.86
CA LYS A 694 28.65 -24.66 -21.07
C LYS A 694 29.46 -24.77 -19.78
N LYS A 695 29.01 -24.17 -18.69
CA LYS A 695 29.73 -24.18 -17.41
C LYS A 695 29.88 -25.56 -16.77
N GLU A 696 29.05 -26.54 -17.12
CA GLU A 696 29.13 -27.90 -16.55
C GLU A 696 29.96 -28.90 -17.36
N LYS A 697 30.50 -28.50 -18.52
CA LYS A 697 31.42 -29.37 -19.29
C LYS A 697 32.91 -29.08 -19.05
N MET A 698 33.21 -28.13 -18.13
CA MET A 698 34.53 -27.86 -17.60
C MET A 698 34.62 -28.33 -16.14
#